data_3b6982ca58bdbfe4fe393536a61d63ea
#
_entry.id   3b6982ca58bdbfe4fe393536a61d63ea
#
_cell.length_a   1.000
_cell.length_b   1.000
_cell.length_c   1.000
_cell.angle_alpha   90.00
_cell.angle_beta   90.00
_cell.angle_gamma   90.00
#
_symmetry.space_group_name_H-M   'P 1'
#
loop_
_entity.id
_entity.type
_entity.pdbx_description
1 polymer ?
#
loop_
_entity_poly.entity_id
_entity_poly.type
_entity_poly.pdbx_seq_one_letter_code
_entity_poly.pdbx_strand_id
1 'polypeptide(L)'
;MTVDLAVSEGPVLHGANGALYGLSDDGVPGDAVLAPLKITSISQKPEGGAQHPNGDALTVARSFFRNGGGEIFVLLQDTYARWPYEDLGIDDHLARVDGIVEEIAARPDRDRFVYVPFNEPDQIWYHLDVADQMEYEANRDRFLRDWRTVYRRIRAVHPGARIAGPNEAAFHARLLTDFLAFARREDVLPQVMTWHELDSSSLRDFQDHHDVYRSIEREAGIPPLTVNIDEYANRRDLSVPGQLVQWVAMFERNKVYANQAYWDAAGNLSGTVVRMNIPNGAWWFFRWYAGLTGDTVRVTPPAPHTVDTLQGLASLDTGRRQAQVLLGGATGDADVVVHNVPADVFGRTVVATVAEAAWSGYEGPHPAPGVLTRTKVRVAGDGSVTVPLRGLRRMSAYRIVLTPAGRGIPAPPRVPWSASYEAEDAAVTDGQVRTHGTVSDANGYAASGTRNVESLDSPTSRVDFTVTVPADGVYDLAILYGNDSGGPATQRLSVDGGDPVTVVYPSTQNRSHGGRKDVRVELRAGTRVLTLAKGEAAVSLDRLDLTARAGAPSAVYEATLADPGGDPSYDYSSSAGTGTGALVLGEGDRAVFDVYAPRDGRFTVVARASAEVELALHGETVTARPGTPLRLCLAAGNNRVTATAGHAALRSLEVSGDGSDAGVLSHGAATAALEGGARLVACARAPGGHRVTGLGGDRAGTARFTVDAPAPGRHLLVVHYAHDDRRDNGHAYNTDIVSRTAEITVGGGAPLRATFKNTWSRHDFWTLAVPVDLVAGVNTVTFGNTDGPAPDIARIEVGRIVG
;
A
#
# COMPACT_ATOMS: atom_id res chain seq x y z
N MET A 1 22.62 -14.65 6.08
CA MET A 1 21.46 -14.75 6.95
C MET A 1 21.10 -16.21 7.17
N THR A 2 20.75 -16.59 8.40
CA THR A 2 20.31 -17.96 8.69
C THR A 2 18.85 -17.97 9.14
N VAL A 3 18.13 -19.05 8.78
CA VAL A 3 16.74 -19.31 9.17
C VAL A 3 16.70 -20.72 9.76
N ASP A 4 16.12 -20.89 10.94
CA ASP A 4 16.02 -22.20 11.60
C ASP A 4 14.55 -22.62 11.69
N LEU A 5 14.14 -23.58 10.85
CA LEU A 5 12.76 -24.05 10.77
C LEU A 5 12.31 -24.89 11.98
N ALA A 6 13.25 -25.35 12.84
CA ALA A 6 12.91 -26.11 14.03
C ALA A 6 12.59 -25.23 15.24
N VAL A 7 12.86 -23.93 15.18
CA VAL A 7 12.63 -23.00 16.29
C VAL A 7 11.46 -22.11 15.98
N SER A 8 10.26 -22.52 16.41
CA SER A 8 9.05 -21.71 16.33
C SER A 8 9.13 -20.53 17.31
N GLU A 9 8.70 -19.36 16.86
CA GLU A 9 8.50 -18.14 17.65
C GLU A 9 7.00 -17.81 17.78
N GLY A 10 6.14 -18.81 17.56
CA GLY A 10 4.69 -18.72 17.65
C GLY A 10 4.00 -18.32 16.35
N PRO A 11 2.67 -18.31 16.34
CA PRO A 11 1.88 -17.99 15.18
C PRO A 11 2.23 -16.64 14.57
N VAL A 12 2.13 -16.52 13.24
CA VAL A 12 2.28 -15.23 12.57
C VAL A 12 1.20 -14.27 13.06
N LEU A 13 1.60 -13.09 13.56
CA LEU A 13 0.69 -12.09 14.13
C LEU A 13 0.07 -11.19 13.07
N HIS A 14 0.83 -10.81 12.03
CA HIS A 14 0.47 -9.77 11.06
C HIS A 14 0.25 -8.38 11.69
N GLY A 15 0.86 -8.10 12.85
CA GLY A 15 0.60 -6.90 13.63
C GLY A 15 1.16 -5.61 13.02
N ALA A 16 2.17 -5.70 12.17
CA ALA A 16 2.95 -4.55 11.70
C ALA A 16 2.45 -3.90 10.40
N ASN A 17 1.23 -4.19 9.97
CA ASN A 17 0.68 -3.69 8.70
C ASN A 17 -0.35 -2.57 8.88
N GLY A 18 -0.42 -1.98 10.06
CA GLY A 18 -1.31 -0.88 10.37
C GLY A 18 -0.90 0.45 9.72
N ALA A 19 -1.79 1.43 9.77
CA ALA A 19 -1.56 2.75 9.18
C ALA A 19 -2.26 3.85 9.97
N LEU A 20 -1.54 4.95 10.24
CA LEU A 20 -2.11 6.19 10.73
C LEU A 20 -2.79 6.92 9.56
N TYR A 21 -4.04 7.37 9.74
CA TYR A 21 -4.88 7.98 8.70
C TYR A 21 -4.90 7.20 7.37
N GLY A 22 -4.77 5.87 7.47
CA GLY A 22 -4.64 4.99 6.31
C GLY A 22 -5.83 5.05 5.35
N LEU A 23 -7.03 5.36 5.85
CA LEU A 23 -8.25 5.56 5.08
C LEU A 23 -8.70 7.02 5.21
N SER A 24 -9.24 7.59 4.11
CA SER A 24 -9.79 8.95 4.13
C SER A 24 -11.32 9.00 4.14
N ASP A 25 -11.94 8.05 3.48
CA ASP A 25 -13.38 7.97 3.30
C ASP A 25 -13.84 6.50 3.21
N ASP A 26 -15.13 6.26 3.22
CA ASP A 26 -15.66 4.93 2.95
C ASP A 26 -15.29 4.48 1.51
N GLY A 27 -14.46 3.43 1.43
CA GLY A 27 -13.93 2.91 0.17
C GLY A 27 -12.72 3.66 -0.40
N VAL A 28 -12.04 4.49 0.38
CA VAL A 28 -10.77 5.14 0.00
C VAL A 28 -9.66 4.75 0.99
N PRO A 29 -8.65 3.95 0.56
CA PRO A 29 -8.49 3.37 -0.77
C PRO A 29 -9.50 2.26 -1.06
N GLY A 30 -9.49 1.75 -2.32
CA GLY A 30 -10.45 0.76 -2.78
C GLY A 30 -10.32 -0.61 -2.10
N ASP A 31 -11.43 -1.34 -2.04
CA ASP A 31 -11.51 -2.68 -1.42
C ASP A 31 -10.48 -3.67 -1.97
N ALA A 32 -10.14 -3.56 -3.25
CA ALA A 32 -9.21 -4.48 -3.92
C ALA A 32 -7.77 -4.34 -3.42
N VAL A 33 -7.36 -3.19 -2.88
CA VAL A 33 -6.04 -3.00 -2.26
C VAL A 33 -6.07 -3.09 -0.75
N LEU A 34 -7.23 -2.90 -0.12
CA LEU A 34 -7.38 -2.97 1.33
C LEU A 34 -7.49 -4.42 1.82
N ALA A 35 -8.42 -5.20 1.27
CA ALA A 35 -8.69 -6.58 1.71
C ALA A 35 -7.49 -7.54 1.67
N PRO A 36 -6.58 -7.49 0.65
CA PRO A 36 -5.44 -8.40 0.60
C PRO A 36 -4.43 -8.22 1.72
N LEU A 37 -4.38 -7.06 2.35
CA LEU A 37 -3.39 -6.74 3.37
C LEU A 37 -3.77 -7.27 4.76
N LYS A 38 -5.06 -7.63 4.99
CA LYS A 38 -5.54 -8.16 6.29
C LYS A 38 -5.11 -7.27 7.46
N ILE A 39 -5.30 -5.96 7.33
CA ILE A 39 -4.81 -4.95 8.28
C ILE A 39 -5.42 -5.17 9.65
N THR A 40 -4.57 -5.28 10.68
CA THR A 40 -4.99 -5.56 12.05
C THR A 40 -5.45 -4.33 12.81
N SER A 41 -4.86 -3.16 12.53
CA SER A 41 -5.24 -1.90 13.18
C SER A 41 -4.99 -0.69 12.27
N ILE A 42 -5.75 0.35 12.49
CA ILE A 42 -5.51 1.70 11.94
C ILE A 42 -5.72 2.73 13.04
N SER A 43 -4.99 3.85 12.99
CA SER A 43 -5.24 5.01 13.85
C SER A 43 -5.91 6.11 13.05
N GLN A 44 -7.02 6.65 13.57
CA GLN A 44 -7.87 7.62 12.89
C GLN A 44 -8.35 8.69 13.87
N LYS A 45 -8.65 9.89 13.36
CA LYS A 45 -9.28 10.92 14.17
C LYS A 45 -10.74 10.56 14.50
N PRO A 46 -11.32 11.11 15.58
CA PRO A 46 -12.73 10.94 15.89
C PRO A 46 -13.62 11.59 14.82
N GLU A 47 -14.90 11.26 14.81
CA GLU A 47 -15.87 11.88 13.91
C GLU A 47 -15.91 13.41 14.14
N GLY A 48 -15.82 14.18 13.05
CA GLY A 48 -15.73 15.63 13.11
C GLY A 48 -14.42 16.19 13.68
N GLY A 49 -13.41 15.35 13.90
CA GLY A 49 -12.08 15.78 14.35
C GLY A 49 -11.41 16.73 13.36
N ALA A 50 -10.54 17.62 13.85
CA ALA A 50 -10.04 18.75 13.08
C ALA A 50 -8.62 18.58 12.53
N GLN A 51 -7.92 17.48 12.85
CA GLN A 51 -6.53 17.26 12.40
C GLN A 51 -6.42 17.03 10.90
N HIS A 52 -7.36 16.31 10.31
CA HIS A 52 -7.50 16.15 8.87
C HIS A 52 -8.89 16.56 8.41
N PRO A 53 -9.07 17.02 7.17
CA PRO A 53 -10.40 17.35 6.67
C PRO A 53 -11.28 16.10 6.40
N ASN A 54 -10.67 14.93 6.36
CA ASN A 54 -11.29 13.61 6.16
C ASN A 54 -10.59 12.56 7.04
N GLY A 55 -10.96 11.28 6.94
CA GLY A 55 -10.36 10.20 7.74
C GLY A 55 -11.04 10.02 9.10
N ASP A 56 -12.32 10.38 9.22
CA ASP A 56 -13.10 10.17 10.43
C ASP A 56 -13.28 8.67 10.72
N ALA A 57 -13.02 8.25 11.94
CA ALA A 57 -13.01 6.85 12.37
C ALA A 57 -14.32 6.12 12.02
N LEU A 58 -15.48 6.77 12.22
CA LEU A 58 -16.79 6.16 11.97
C LEU A 58 -17.12 6.12 10.47
N THR A 59 -16.67 7.11 9.71
CA THR A 59 -16.82 7.16 8.25
C THR A 59 -16.07 6.02 7.58
N VAL A 60 -14.84 5.75 7.98
CA VAL A 60 -14.01 4.69 7.37
C VAL A 60 -14.31 3.29 7.90
N ALA A 61 -14.96 3.17 9.05
CA ALA A 61 -15.21 1.91 9.74
C ALA A 61 -15.89 0.87 8.85
N ARG A 62 -16.88 1.28 8.04
CA ARG A 62 -17.63 0.37 7.18
C ARG A 62 -16.73 -0.33 6.15
N SER A 63 -15.92 0.43 5.42
CA SER A 63 -15.01 -0.15 4.43
C SER A 63 -13.88 -0.94 5.09
N PHE A 64 -13.33 -0.44 6.18
CA PHE A 64 -12.28 -1.14 6.91
C PHE A 64 -12.74 -2.51 7.40
N PHE A 65 -13.85 -2.56 8.12
CA PHE A 65 -14.37 -3.81 8.69
C PHE A 65 -14.89 -4.80 7.64
N ARG A 66 -15.51 -4.30 6.56
CA ARG A 66 -15.96 -5.11 5.44
C ARG A 66 -14.80 -5.86 4.77
N ASN A 67 -13.63 -5.25 4.75
CA ASN A 67 -12.42 -5.81 4.16
C ASN A 67 -11.58 -6.65 5.15
N GLY A 68 -12.15 -7.02 6.30
CA GLY A 68 -11.49 -7.86 7.29
C GLY A 68 -10.53 -7.12 8.21
N GLY A 69 -10.57 -5.78 8.21
CA GLY A 69 -9.79 -4.94 9.13
C GLY A 69 -10.06 -5.28 10.59
N GLY A 70 -9.09 -5.11 11.46
CA GLY A 70 -9.17 -5.45 12.88
C GLY A 70 -9.78 -4.35 13.74
N GLU A 71 -8.98 -3.45 14.28
CA GLU A 71 -9.37 -2.42 15.25
C GLU A 71 -9.07 -1.02 14.72
N ILE A 72 -9.87 -0.04 15.18
CA ILE A 72 -9.64 1.39 14.91
C ILE A 72 -9.25 2.08 16.22
N PHE A 73 -8.03 2.59 16.28
CA PHE A 73 -7.55 3.45 17.34
C PHE A 73 -8.05 4.87 17.07
N VAL A 74 -8.78 5.43 18.03
CA VAL A 74 -9.38 6.76 17.91
C VAL A 74 -8.57 7.74 18.72
N LEU A 75 -7.87 8.65 18.04
CA LEU A 75 -7.00 9.66 18.64
C LEU A 75 -7.86 10.82 19.17
N LEU A 76 -8.22 10.80 20.46
CA LEU A 76 -9.22 11.71 21.02
C LEU A 76 -8.80 13.19 20.99
N GLN A 77 -7.49 13.48 21.02
CA GLN A 77 -7.00 14.86 20.90
C GLN A 77 -7.09 15.44 19.48
N ASP A 78 -7.32 14.61 18.47
CA ASP A 78 -7.53 15.08 17.08
C ASP A 78 -8.83 15.87 16.89
N THR A 79 -9.61 16.08 17.96
CA THR A 79 -10.70 17.05 18.01
C THR A 79 -10.20 18.49 17.97
N TYR A 80 -8.95 18.76 18.38
CA TYR A 80 -8.35 20.08 18.33
C TYR A 80 -7.83 20.40 16.93
N ALA A 81 -7.99 21.67 16.50
CA ALA A 81 -7.66 22.06 15.14
C ALA A 81 -6.15 22.25 14.89
N ARG A 82 -5.38 22.50 15.93
CA ARG A 82 -3.95 22.77 15.81
C ARG A 82 -3.13 21.57 16.24
N TRP A 83 -1.93 21.49 15.72
CA TRP A 83 -0.87 20.67 16.26
C TRP A 83 0.38 21.54 16.44
N PRO A 84 1.01 21.62 17.63
CA PRO A 84 0.59 20.99 18.89
C PRO A 84 -0.81 21.42 19.33
N TYR A 85 -1.55 20.48 19.94
CA TYR A 85 -2.94 20.71 20.35
C TYR A 85 -3.07 21.86 21.37
N GLU A 86 -4.13 22.63 21.26
CA GLU A 86 -4.46 23.68 22.23
C GLU A 86 -4.73 23.07 23.62
N ASP A 87 -4.03 23.53 24.67
CA ASP A 87 -4.35 23.14 26.05
C ASP A 87 -5.44 24.08 26.60
N LEU A 88 -6.69 23.66 26.41
CA LEU A 88 -7.86 24.36 26.97
C LEU A 88 -8.29 23.80 28.33
N GLY A 89 -7.47 22.92 28.89
CA GLY A 89 -7.69 22.25 30.17
C GLY A 89 -8.49 20.95 30.06
N ILE A 90 -8.41 20.18 31.14
CA ILE A 90 -8.97 18.82 31.18
C ILE A 90 -10.51 18.81 31.07
N ASP A 91 -11.20 19.82 31.55
CA ASP A 91 -12.66 19.90 31.49
C ASP A 91 -13.15 20.09 30.04
N ASP A 92 -12.47 20.90 29.22
CA ASP A 92 -12.75 21.00 27.78
C ASP A 92 -12.51 19.67 27.07
N HIS A 93 -11.39 19.01 27.38
CA HIS A 93 -11.09 17.69 26.80
C HIS A 93 -12.15 16.65 27.16
N LEU A 94 -12.57 16.57 28.42
CA LEU A 94 -13.62 15.65 28.86
C LEU A 94 -14.94 15.88 28.14
N ALA A 95 -15.33 17.14 27.92
CA ALA A 95 -16.56 17.46 27.20
C ALA A 95 -16.53 16.95 25.75
N ARG A 96 -15.36 17.01 25.09
CA ARG A 96 -15.16 16.44 23.74
C ARG A 96 -15.17 14.91 23.76
N VAL A 97 -14.45 14.30 24.70
CA VAL A 97 -14.39 12.85 24.90
C VAL A 97 -15.77 12.25 25.12
N ASP A 98 -16.62 12.88 25.92
CA ASP A 98 -17.96 12.39 26.21
C ASP A 98 -18.77 12.15 24.92
N GLY A 99 -18.84 13.14 24.04
CA GLY A 99 -19.59 13.02 22.79
C GLY A 99 -19.05 11.88 21.88
N ILE A 100 -17.73 11.79 21.77
CA ILE A 100 -17.08 10.72 20.97
C ILE A 100 -17.40 9.33 21.53
N VAL A 101 -17.24 9.18 22.85
CA VAL A 101 -17.45 7.88 23.52
C VAL A 101 -18.92 7.47 23.47
N GLU A 102 -19.86 8.40 23.66
CA GLU A 102 -21.30 8.13 23.54
C GLU A 102 -21.67 7.66 22.14
N GLU A 103 -21.14 8.30 21.10
CA GLU A 103 -21.40 7.95 19.70
C GLU A 103 -20.86 6.54 19.38
N ILE A 104 -19.62 6.25 19.77
CA ILE A 104 -19.02 4.93 19.56
C ILE A 104 -19.74 3.85 20.38
N ALA A 105 -20.05 4.11 21.67
CA ALA A 105 -20.71 3.16 22.56
C ALA A 105 -22.10 2.75 22.06
N ALA A 106 -22.77 3.60 21.30
CA ALA A 106 -24.08 3.32 20.70
C ALA A 106 -24.01 2.35 19.50
N ARG A 107 -22.83 2.08 18.96
CA ARG A 107 -22.63 1.26 17.75
C ARG A 107 -22.63 -0.24 18.06
N PRO A 108 -23.09 -1.08 17.11
CA PRO A 108 -23.04 -2.54 17.25
C PRO A 108 -21.58 -3.09 17.18
N ASP A 109 -20.68 -2.36 16.52
CA ASP A 109 -19.27 -2.71 16.33
C ASP A 109 -18.33 -1.97 17.30
N ARG A 110 -18.87 -1.35 18.36
CA ARG A 110 -18.11 -0.54 19.36
C ARG A 110 -16.89 -1.23 19.94
N ASP A 111 -16.93 -2.54 20.10
CA ASP A 111 -15.83 -3.31 20.70
C ASP A 111 -14.59 -3.40 19.79
N ARG A 112 -14.68 -2.88 18.57
CA ARG A 112 -13.58 -2.79 17.60
C ARG A 112 -12.90 -1.43 17.59
N PHE A 113 -13.32 -0.51 18.48
CA PHE A 113 -12.68 0.79 18.65
C PHE A 113 -11.86 0.81 19.93
N VAL A 114 -10.65 1.36 19.84
CA VAL A 114 -9.71 1.56 20.94
C VAL A 114 -9.52 3.05 21.15
N TYR A 115 -9.74 3.56 22.34
CA TYR A 115 -9.61 4.99 22.61
C TYR A 115 -8.17 5.33 22.98
N VAL A 116 -7.60 6.34 22.37
CA VAL A 116 -6.30 6.94 22.69
C VAL A 116 -6.54 8.32 23.30
N PRO A 117 -6.55 8.44 24.65
CA PRO A 117 -6.93 9.67 25.34
C PRO A 117 -6.02 10.86 25.07
N PHE A 118 -4.73 10.62 25.00
CA PHE A 118 -3.69 11.61 24.83
C PHE A 118 -2.74 11.18 23.71
N ASN A 119 -2.23 12.16 22.96
CA ASN A 119 -1.19 11.97 22.00
C ASN A 119 0.05 12.78 22.41
N GLU A 120 1.22 12.14 22.45
CA GLU A 120 2.50 12.75 22.79
C GLU A 120 2.50 13.57 24.09
N PRO A 121 1.98 13.03 25.21
CA PRO A 121 1.87 13.80 26.47
C PRO A 121 3.22 14.23 27.02
N ASP A 122 4.30 13.58 26.65
CA ASP A 122 5.67 13.93 26.99
C ASP A 122 6.12 15.27 26.38
N GLN A 123 5.60 15.63 25.20
CA GLN A 123 5.88 16.88 24.51
C GLN A 123 4.72 17.88 24.54
N ILE A 124 3.48 17.38 24.40
CA ILE A 124 2.28 18.20 24.27
C ILE A 124 1.53 18.22 25.61
N TRP A 125 1.03 19.36 26.04
CA TRP A 125 0.33 19.66 27.29
C TRP A 125 1.13 19.43 28.58
N TYR A 126 1.83 18.32 28.75
CA TYR A 126 2.43 17.96 30.04
C TYR A 126 3.94 18.15 30.08
N HIS A 127 4.62 18.21 28.94
CA HIS A 127 6.07 18.47 28.86
C HIS A 127 6.87 17.58 29.83
N LEU A 128 6.76 16.28 29.66
CA LEU A 128 7.39 15.28 30.56
C LEU A 128 8.84 14.97 30.21
N ASP A 129 9.32 15.42 29.05
CA ASP A 129 10.71 15.31 28.65
C ASP A 129 11.52 16.52 29.17
N VAL A 130 11.61 16.63 30.50
CA VAL A 130 12.34 17.70 31.17
C VAL A 130 13.39 17.11 32.13
N ALA A 131 14.54 17.79 32.22
CA ALA A 131 15.65 17.36 33.04
C ALA A 131 15.46 17.72 34.52
N ASP A 132 14.73 18.82 34.83
CA ASP A 132 14.50 19.24 36.22
C ASP A 132 13.53 18.28 36.92
N GLN A 133 13.97 17.73 38.07
CA GLN A 133 13.21 16.71 38.79
C GLN A 133 11.90 17.24 39.37
N MET A 134 11.86 18.46 39.90
CA MET A 134 10.64 19.03 40.49
C MET A 134 9.61 19.39 39.41
N GLU A 135 10.09 19.90 38.28
CA GLU A 135 9.24 20.17 37.11
C GLU A 135 8.64 18.88 36.56
N TYR A 136 9.48 17.85 36.37
CA TYR A 136 9.00 16.54 35.94
C TYR A 136 7.92 15.98 36.89
N GLU A 137 8.17 15.98 38.17
CA GLU A 137 7.21 15.44 39.17
C GLU A 137 5.88 16.18 39.13
N ALA A 138 5.92 17.51 39.02
CA ALA A 138 4.71 18.32 38.91
C ALA A 138 3.91 18.03 37.64
N ASN A 139 4.60 17.95 36.50
CA ASN A 139 4.03 17.67 35.19
C ASN A 139 3.48 16.23 35.13
N ARG A 140 4.25 15.25 35.60
CA ARG A 140 3.84 13.86 35.72
C ARG A 140 2.59 13.72 36.59
N ASP A 141 2.55 14.33 37.75
CA ASP A 141 1.41 14.23 38.66
C ASP A 141 0.15 14.86 38.06
N ARG A 142 0.31 15.92 37.25
CA ARG A 142 -0.78 16.46 36.42
C ARG A 142 -1.27 15.44 35.42
N PHE A 143 -0.37 14.88 34.61
CA PHE A 143 -0.69 13.88 33.60
C PHE A 143 -1.41 12.66 34.20
N LEU A 144 -0.86 12.09 35.26
CA LEU A 144 -1.42 10.91 35.90
C LEU A 144 -2.83 11.15 36.48
N ARG A 145 -3.10 12.31 37.06
CA ARG A 145 -4.45 12.68 37.50
C ARG A 145 -5.41 12.79 36.33
N ASP A 146 -4.98 13.42 35.24
CA ASP A 146 -5.81 13.62 34.05
C ASP A 146 -6.05 12.30 33.32
N TRP A 147 -5.03 11.42 33.20
CA TRP A 147 -5.18 10.05 32.71
C TRP A 147 -6.27 9.28 33.48
N ARG A 148 -6.17 9.27 34.81
CA ARG A 148 -7.18 8.59 35.63
C ARG A 148 -8.57 9.16 35.42
N THR A 149 -8.70 10.47 35.28
CA THR A 149 -9.97 11.15 35.09
C THR A 149 -10.60 10.78 33.75
N VAL A 150 -9.85 10.86 32.66
CA VAL A 150 -10.32 10.50 31.31
C VAL A 150 -10.62 9.00 31.23
N TYR A 151 -9.73 8.15 31.74
CA TYR A 151 -9.94 6.70 31.75
C TYR A 151 -11.27 6.31 32.43
N ARG A 152 -11.51 6.84 33.63
CA ARG A 152 -12.74 6.56 34.39
C ARG A 152 -13.97 7.14 33.68
N ARG A 153 -13.84 8.27 33.03
CA ARG A 153 -14.92 8.89 32.24
C ARG A 153 -15.33 8.04 31.07
N ILE A 154 -14.38 7.57 30.28
CA ILE A 154 -14.61 6.63 29.17
C ILE A 154 -15.31 5.37 29.68
N ARG A 155 -14.80 4.75 30.76
CA ARG A 155 -15.37 3.54 31.35
C ARG A 155 -16.76 3.72 31.94
N ALA A 156 -17.11 4.92 32.37
CA ALA A 156 -18.45 5.20 32.86
C ALA A 156 -19.51 5.17 31.74
N VAL A 157 -19.14 5.59 30.54
CA VAL A 157 -20.02 5.62 29.35
C VAL A 157 -19.96 4.28 28.61
N HIS A 158 -18.74 3.74 28.42
CA HIS A 158 -18.47 2.48 27.74
C HIS A 158 -17.71 1.51 28.65
N PRO A 159 -18.40 0.73 29.50
CA PRO A 159 -17.73 -0.14 30.50
C PRO A 159 -16.76 -1.15 29.91
N GLY A 160 -17.02 -1.63 28.68
CA GLY A 160 -16.17 -2.55 27.93
C GLY A 160 -15.04 -1.90 27.14
N ALA A 161 -14.91 -0.56 27.16
CA ALA A 161 -13.97 0.17 26.32
C ALA A 161 -12.54 -0.34 26.45
N ARG A 162 -11.85 -0.50 25.33
CA ARG A 162 -10.40 -0.66 25.31
C ARG A 162 -9.75 0.71 25.21
N ILE A 163 -8.74 0.92 26.03
CA ILE A 163 -8.04 2.22 26.12
C ILE A 163 -6.56 1.96 25.92
N ALA A 164 -5.93 2.74 25.06
CA ALA A 164 -4.51 2.68 24.77
C ALA A 164 -3.78 3.89 25.34
N GLY A 165 -2.54 3.71 25.75
CA GLY A 165 -1.70 4.79 26.27
C GLY A 165 -0.41 4.26 26.93
N PRO A 166 0.45 5.17 27.38
CA PRO A 166 0.31 6.62 27.46
C PRO A 166 0.44 7.37 26.15
N ASN A 167 0.97 6.76 25.08
CA ASN A 167 1.14 7.30 23.72
C ASN A 167 2.19 8.41 23.62
N GLU A 168 3.36 8.15 24.18
CA GLU A 168 4.50 9.08 24.17
C GLU A 168 5.06 9.28 22.76
N ALA A 169 5.56 10.49 22.45
CA ALA A 169 6.24 10.80 21.19
C ALA A 169 7.53 10.00 20.96
N ALA A 170 8.15 9.54 22.06
CA ALA A 170 9.32 8.68 22.08
C ALA A 170 9.26 7.75 23.29
N PHE A 171 10.14 6.74 23.33
CA PHE A 171 10.22 5.82 24.45
C PHE A 171 10.91 6.44 25.67
N HIS A 172 10.22 6.59 26.81
CA HIS A 172 10.77 7.11 28.06
C HIS A 172 10.58 6.13 29.22
N ALA A 173 11.59 5.31 29.51
CA ALA A 173 11.54 4.32 30.59
C ALA A 173 11.10 4.89 31.95
N ARG A 174 11.51 6.14 32.27
CA ARG A 174 11.14 6.85 33.52
C ARG A 174 9.64 7.09 33.59
N LEU A 175 9.05 7.65 32.54
CA LEU A 175 7.60 7.93 32.50
C LEU A 175 6.79 6.63 32.52
N LEU A 176 7.18 5.63 31.73
CA LEU A 176 6.51 4.32 31.72
C LEU A 176 6.52 3.63 33.09
N THR A 177 7.64 3.74 33.82
CA THR A 177 7.73 3.20 35.19
C THR A 177 6.74 3.87 36.13
N ASP A 178 6.70 5.21 36.13
CA ASP A 178 5.80 5.99 36.98
C ASP A 178 4.34 5.78 36.60
N PHE A 179 4.06 5.76 35.28
CA PHE A 179 2.73 5.56 34.71
C PHE A 179 2.16 4.19 35.08
N LEU A 180 2.90 3.11 34.85
CA LEU A 180 2.42 1.76 35.15
C LEU A 180 2.23 1.53 36.64
N ALA A 181 3.13 2.02 37.49
CA ALA A 181 2.99 1.94 38.93
C ALA A 181 1.73 2.69 39.43
N PHE A 182 1.46 3.87 38.90
CA PHE A 182 0.27 4.64 39.21
C PHE A 182 -1.00 3.95 38.67
N ALA A 183 -1.00 3.56 37.40
CA ALA A 183 -2.17 3.00 36.71
C ALA A 183 -2.62 1.69 37.37
N ARG A 184 -1.66 0.85 37.79
CA ARG A 184 -1.96 -0.35 38.56
C ARG A 184 -2.59 -0.04 39.93
N ARG A 185 -2.01 0.90 40.69
CA ARG A 185 -2.51 1.29 42.02
C ARG A 185 -3.92 1.87 41.96
N GLU A 186 -4.22 2.65 40.93
CA GLU A 186 -5.51 3.35 40.77
C GLU A 186 -6.55 2.53 39.98
N ASP A 187 -6.20 1.32 39.51
CA ASP A 187 -7.03 0.45 38.70
C ASP A 187 -7.47 1.13 37.36
N VAL A 188 -6.48 1.73 36.68
CA VAL A 188 -6.65 2.42 35.41
C VAL A 188 -5.58 2.03 34.39
N LEU A 189 -5.16 0.76 34.41
CA LEU A 189 -4.21 0.21 33.43
C LEU A 189 -4.82 0.26 32.02
N PRO A 190 -4.06 0.72 31.01
CA PRO A 190 -4.48 0.60 29.64
C PRO A 190 -4.60 -0.88 29.22
N GLN A 191 -5.44 -1.18 28.23
CA GLN A 191 -5.52 -2.50 27.63
C GLN A 191 -4.51 -2.69 26.51
N VAL A 192 -4.00 -1.57 25.96
CA VAL A 192 -2.94 -1.53 24.95
C VAL A 192 -1.90 -0.49 25.36
N MET A 193 -0.65 -0.92 25.46
CA MET A 193 0.46 0.02 25.65
C MET A 193 0.87 0.60 24.32
N THR A 194 1.11 1.91 24.29
CA THR A 194 1.53 2.59 23.07
C THR A 194 2.57 3.66 23.34
N TRP A 195 3.50 3.80 22.40
CA TRP A 195 4.46 4.90 22.23
C TRP A 195 4.83 5.00 20.76
N HIS A 196 5.52 6.08 20.36
CA HIS A 196 5.93 6.29 19.00
C HIS A 196 7.41 5.88 18.77
N GLU A 197 7.71 5.47 17.54
CA GLU A 197 9.06 5.13 17.08
C GLU A 197 9.35 5.89 15.77
N LEU A 198 9.55 7.21 15.90
CA LEU A 198 9.68 8.16 14.79
C LEU A 198 11.10 8.71 14.62
N ASP A 199 11.97 8.56 15.62
CA ASP A 199 13.33 9.07 15.58
C ASP A 199 14.21 8.31 14.58
N SER A 200 15.27 8.95 14.11
CA SER A 200 16.27 8.33 13.24
C SER A 200 16.97 7.12 13.87
N SER A 201 16.94 7.00 15.17
CA SER A 201 17.49 5.89 15.93
C SER A 201 16.50 4.75 16.20
N SER A 202 15.20 5.00 16.08
CA SER A 202 14.14 4.09 16.50
C SER A 202 14.26 2.69 15.89
N LEU A 203 14.57 2.57 14.60
CA LEU A 203 14.76 1.28 13.96
C LEU A 203 15.91 0.46 14.58
N ARG A 204 16.95 1.14 15.09
CA ARG A 204 18.07 0.49 15.80
C ARG A 204 17.71 0.15 17.23
N ASP A 205 17.00 1.05 17.92
CA ASP A 205 16.86 1.04 19.37
C ASP A 205 15.57 0.33 19.83
N PHE A 206 14.61 0.07 18.92
CA PHE A 206 13.31 -0.52 19.28
C PHE A 206 13.42 -1.82 20.11
N GLN A 207 14.36 -2.71 19.80
CA GLN A 207 14.49 -3.96 20.55
C GLN A 207 14.83 -3.68 22.02
N ASP A 208 15.73 -2.75 22.27
CA ASP A 208 16.10 -2.34 23.64
C ASP A 208 14.92 -1.65 24.34
N HIS A 209 14.18 -0.78 23.63
CA HIS A 209 12.96 -0.15 24.14
C HIS A 209 11.93 -1.19 24.58
N HIS A 210 11.64 -2.17 23.73
CA HIS A 210 10.70 -3.25 24.05
C HIS A 210 11.17 -4.10 25.23
N ASP A 211 12.43 -4.47 25.29
CA ASP A 211 12.99 -5.28 26.37
C ASP A 211 12.96 -4.54 27.72
N VAL A 212 13.28 -3.25 27.72
CA VAL A 212 13.17 -2.37 28.90
C VAL A 212 11.70 -2.25 29.32
N TYR A 213 10.77 -2.00 28.38
CA TYR A 213 9.35 -1.95 28.69
C TYR A 213 8.86 -3.26 29.35
N ARG A 214 9.20 -4.43 28.80
CA ARG A 214 8.85 -5.73 29.37
C ARG A 214 9.47 -5.97 30.76
N SER A 215 10.62 -5.36 31.05
CA SER A 215 11.21 -5.39 32.40
C SER A 215 10.40 -4.55 33.38
N ILE A 216 10.05 -3.31 33.00
CA ILE A 216 9.21 -2.40 33.81
C ILE A 216 7.86 -3.07 34.12
N GLU A 217 7.22 -3.69 33.14
CA GLU A 217 5.94 -4.40 33.28
C GLU A 217 6.05 -5.56 34.32
N ARG A 218 7.12 -6.37 34.21
CA ARG A 218 7.38 -7.47 35.19
C ARG A 218 7.66 -6.93 36.58
N GLU A 219 8.48 -5.90 36.72
CA GLU A 219 8.81 -5.28 38.01
C GLU A 219 7.60 -4.66 38.68
N ALA A 220 6.71 -4.06 37.87
CA ALA A 220 5.43 -3.57 38.34
C ALA A 220 4.43 -4.72 38.69
N GLY A 221 4.76 -5.98 38.37
CA GLY A 221 3.90 -7.14 38.59
C GLY A 221 2.62 -7.11 37.75
N ILE A 222 2.73 -6.60 36.53
CA ILE A 222 1.64 -6.50 35.55
C ILE A 222 1.78 -7.67 34.58
N PRO A 223 0.70 -8.41 34.25
CA PRO A 223 0.72 -9.40 33.18
C PRO A 223 1.05 -8.72 31.84
N PRO A 224 1.69 -9.42 30.89
CA PRO A 224 2.04 -8.85 29.60
C PRO A 224 0.84 -8.21 28.90
N LEU A 225 0.90 -6.90 28.68
CA LEU A 225 -0.11 -6.14 27.96
C LEU A 225 0.15 -6.22 26.44
N THR A 226 -0.90 -6.06 25.67
CA THR A 226 -0.75 -5.84 24.22
C THR A 226 0.03 -4.56 23.97
N VAL A 227 0.94 -4.57 23.02
CA VAL A 227 1.69 -3.39 22.58
C VAL A 227 1.27 -3.03 21.16
N ASN A 228 0.99 -1.77 20.93
CA ASN A 228 0.83 -1.18 19.59
C ASN A 228 1.72 0.06 19.48
N ILE A 229 2.66 0.05 18.57
CA ILE A 229 3.42 1.24 18.19
C ILE A 229 2.56 1.97 17.17
N ASP A 230 1.71 2.90 17.62
CA ASP A 230 0.70 3.46 16.75
C ASP A 230 1.19 4.58 15.83
N GLU A 231 2.49 4.94 15.95
CA GLU A 231 3.24 5.69 14.94
C GLU A 231 4.67 5.15 14.82
N TYR A 232 4.99 4.54 13.68
CA TYR A 232 6.35 4.08 13.40
C TYR A 232 6.80 4.43 12.00
N ALA A 233 8.09 4.34 11.76
CA ALA A 233 8.84 4.62 10.56
C ALA A 233 9.11 6.12 10.30
N ASN A 234 10.24 6.37 9.66
CA ASN A 234 10.67 7.69 9.21
C ASN A 234 10.23 7.94 7.76
N ARG A 235 10.23 9.17 7.30
CA ARG A 235 9.92 9.49 5.89
C ARG A 235 10.79 8.74 4.89
N ARG A 236 12.06 8.47 5.23
CA ARG A 236 12.96 7.68 4.39
C ARG A 236 12.57 6.21 4.26
N ASP A 237 11.79 5.68 5.19
CA ASP A 237 11.40 4.27 5.26
C ASP A 237 10.00 4.05 4.65
N LEU A 238 9.14 5.06 4.70
CA LEU A 238 7.79 4.99 4.16
C LEU A 238 7.81 4.72 2.66
N SER A 239 6.96 3.83 2.20
CA SER A 239 6.89 3.34 0.82
C SER A 239 8.09 2.49 0.35
N VAL A 240 9.11 2.28 1.19
CA VAL A 240 10.36 1.59 0.82
C VAL A 240 10.33 0.14 1.31
N PRO A 241 10.10 -0.85 0.41
CA PRO A 241 9.94 -2.25 0.81
C PRO A 241 11.10 -2.78 1.66
N GLY A 242 12.34 -2.49 1.28
CA GLY A 242 13.54 -2.99 1.97
C GLY A 242 13.68 -2.49 3.40
N GLN A 243 13.36 -1.22 3.67
CA GLN A 243 13.35 -0.64 5.01
C GLN A 243 12.18 -1.17 5.84
N LEU A 244 11.01 -1.28 5.24
CA LEU A 244 9.82 -1.80 5.93
C LEU A 244 10.00 -3.26 6.36
N VAL A 245 10.78 -4.08 5.63
CA VAL A 245 11.18 -5.42 6.11
C VAL A 245 11.87 -5.34 7.45
N GLN A 246 12.77 -4.35 7.67
CA GLN A 246 13.53 -4.24 8.91
C GLN A 246 12.59 -3.96 10.11
N TRP A 247 11.64 -3.04 9.95
CA TRP A 247 10.62 -2.74 10.95
C TRP A 247 9.73 -3.95 11.23
N VAL A 248 9.14 -4.52 10.20
CA VAL A 248 8.19 -5.64 10.32
C VAL A 248 8.84 -6.87 10.95
N ALA A 249 10.11 -7.14 10.63
CA ALA A 249 10.85 -8.26 11.22
C ALA A 249 11.01 -8.11 12.74
N MET A 250 11.25 -6.90 13.24
CA MET A 250 11.34 -6.65 14.68
C MET A 250 9.99 -6.74 15.38
N PHE A 251 8.95 -6.12 14.81
CA PHE A 251 7.61 -6.15 15.38
C PHE A 251 7.04 -7.58 15.40
N GLU A 252 7.20 -8.33 14.32
CA GLU A 252 6.70 -9.70 14.26
C GLU A 252 7.43 -10.63 15.24
N ARG A 253 8.75 -10.45 15.44
CA ARG A 253 9.53 -11.20 16.43
C ARG A 253 9.02 -10.97 17.86
N ASN A 254 8.68 -9.73 18.17
CA ASN A 254 8.21 -9.33 19.51
C ASN A 254 6.68 -9.42 19.65
N LYS A 255 5.96 -9.85 18.61
CA LYS A 255 4.49 -9.94 18.57
C LYS A 255 3.83 -8.62 18.94
N VAL A 256 4.29 -7.54 18.31
CA VAL A 256 3.83 -6.16 18.51
C VAL A 256 2.96 -5.73 17.33
N TYR A 257 1.86 -5.05 17.61
CA TYR A 257 1.09 -4.33 16.61
C TYR A 257 1.74 -2.98 16.33
N ALA A 258 1.60 -2.49 15.09
CA ALA A 258 2.19 -1.21 14.74
C ALA A 258 1.49 -0.56 13.54
N ASN A 259 1.33 0.77 13.58
CA ASN A 259 0.73 1.58 12.54
C ASN A 259 1.80 2.50 11.95
N GLN A 260 1.99 2.43 10.62
CA GLN A 260 2.92 3.33 9.93
C GLN A 260 2.45 4.76 10.08
N ALA A 261 3.35 5.65 10.52
CA ALA A 261 3.08 7.06 10.62
C ALA A 261 3.00 7.70 9.23
N TYR A 262 2.00 8.52 9.01
CA TYR A 262 1.96 9.44 7.90
C TYR A 262 0.90 10.52 8.08
N TRP A 263 1.31 11.78 7.88
CA TRP A 263 0.46 12.94 8.20
C TRP A 263 0.03 13.74 6.97
N ASP A 264 0.70 13.62 5.82
CA ASP A 264 0.50 14.54 4.69
C ASP A 264 -0.86 14.37 4.01
N ALA A 265 -1.34 13.11 3.85
CA ALA A 265 -2.63 12.87 3.20
C ALA A 265 -3.25 11.55 3.66
N ALA A 266 -4.48 11.57 4.14
CA ALA A 266 -5.22 10.37 4.45
C ALA A 266 -5.59 9.56 3.18
N GLY A 267 -5.81 8.25 3.35
CA GLY A 267 -6.42 7.41 2.32
C GLY A 267 -5.46 6.77 1.32
N ASN A 268 -4.19 6.53 1.71
CA ASN A 268 -3.22 5.83 0.88
C ASN A 268 -2.44 4.73 1.63
N LEU A 269 -2.96 4.31 2.79
CA LEU A 269 -2.34 3.31 3.68
C LEU A 269 -0.86 3.66 3.95
N SER A 270 -0.62 4.88 4.42
CA SER A 270 0.72 5.39 4.76
C SER A 270 1.76 5.20 3.64
N GLY A 271 1.35 5.54 2.41
CA GLY A 271 2.23 5.54 1.24
C GLY A 271 2.43 4.18 0.59
N THR A 272 1.51 3.24 0.75
CA THR A 272 1.57 1.94 0.06
C THR A 272 0.63 1.84 -1.14
N VAL A 273 -0.40 2.70 -1.21
CA VAL A 273 -1.38 2.72 -2.30
C VAL A 273 -1.30 4.03 -3.07
N VAL A 274 -1.09 3.93 -4.36
CA VAL A 274 -1.11 5.03 -5.31
C VAL A 274 -2.54 5.26 -5.80
N ARG A 275 -2.99 6.51 -5.80
CA ARG A 275 -4.36 6.85 -6.24
C ARG A 275 -5.43 6.10 -5.43
N MET A 276 -6.26 5.28 -6.09
CA MET A 276 -7.36 4.54 -5.43
C MET A 276 -7.09 3.06 -5.25
N ASN A 277 -6.46 2.43 -6.24
CA ASN A 277 -6.44 0.97 -6.36
C ASN A 277 -5.10 0.43 -6.88
N ILE A 278 -4.07 1.26 -6.94
CA ILE A 278 -2.81 0.90 -7.57
C ILE A 278 -1.75 0.62 -6.50
N PRO A 279 -1.19 -0.60 -6.43
CA PRO A 279 -0.09 -0.94 -5.56
C PRO A 279 1.20 -0.21 -5.92
N ASN A 280 2.01 0.18 -4.92
CA ASN A 280 3.44 0.42 -5.09
C ASN A 280 4.28 -0.77 -4.57
N GLY A 281 5.60 -0.62 -4.51
CA GLY A 281 6.48 -1.70 -4.05
C GLY A 281 6.23 -2.13 -2.61
N ALA A 282 5.93 -1.18 -1.71
CA ALA A 282 5.66 -1.46 -0.30
C ALA A 282 4.35 -2.24 -0.12
N TRP A 283 3.31 -1.93 -0.91
CA TRP A 283 2.07 -2.70 -0.89
C TRP A 283 2.31 -4.18 -1.17
N TRP A 284 3.16 -4.49 -2.18
CA TRP A 284 3.50 -5.88 -2.51
C TRP A 284 4.26 -6.58 -1.38
N PHE A 285 5.14 -5.86 -0.67
CA PHE A 285 5.78 -6.39 0.51
C PHE A 285 4.75 -6.72 1.61
N PHE A 286 3.84 -5.80 1.93
CA PHE A 286 2.78 -6.07 2.92
C PHE A 286 1.81 -7.15 2.44
N ARG A 287 1.55 -7.25 1.15
CA ARG A 287 0.77 -8.36 0.59
C ARG A 287 1.46 -9.72 0.80
N TRP A 288 2.78 -9.77 0.69
CA TRP A 288 3.54 -10.96 1.02
C TRP A 288 3.51 -11.26 2.52
N TYR A 289 3.67 -10.25 3.36
CA TYR A 289 3.57 -10.37 4.81
C TYR A 289 2.19 -10.90 5.23
N ALA A 290 1.09 -10.36 4.70
CA ALA A 290 -0.26 -10.85 4.92
C ALA A 290 -0.50 -12.29 4.39
N GLY A 291 0.36 -12.77 3.51
CA GLY A 291 0.33 -14.14 2.96
C GLY A 291 1.13 -15.16 3.77
N LEU A 292 1.92 -14.74 4.76
CA LEU A 292 2.60 -15.66 5.68
C LEU A 292 1.56 -16.43 6.50
N THR A 293 1.83 -17.70 6.75
CA THR A 293 0.95 -18.58 7.54
C THR A 293 1.77 -19.56 8.36
N GLY A 294 1.11 -20.25 9.28
CA GLY A 294 1.78 -21.10 10.25
C GLY A 294 2.48 -20.31 11.35
N ASP A 295 3.60 -20.80 11.81
CA ASP A 295 4.41 -20.15 12.84
C ASP A 295 5.55 -19.34 12.23
N THR A 296 5.87 -18.19 12.82
CA THR A 296 7.17 -17.56 12.61
C THR A 296 8.27 -18.45 13.16
N VAL A 297 9.41 -18.43 12.49
CA VAL A 297 10.57 -19.24 12.86
C VAL A 297 11.79 -18.34 13.02
N ARG A 298 12.77 -18.80 13.79
CA ARG A 298 13.94 -17.98 14.10
C ARG A 298 14.75 -17.57 12.87
N VAL A 299 14.96 -16.28 12.74
CA VAL A 299 15.85 -15.66 11.74
C VAL A 299 16.99 -14.96 12.46
N THR A 300 18.22 -15.25 12.01
CA THR A 300 19.43 -14.56 12.50
C THR A 300 20.04 -13.77 11.34
N PRO A 301 19.86 -12.45 11.31
CA PRO A 301 20.53 -11.58 10.35
C PRO A 301 22.03 -11.54 10.58
N PRO A 302 22.84 -11.18 9.56
CA PRO A 302 24.30 -11.06 9.73
C PRO A 302 24.73 -9.92 10.67
N ALA A 303 23.92 -8.86 10.78
CA ALA A 303 24.10 -7.73 11.67
C ALA A 303 22.72 -7.37 12.30
N PRO A 304 22.30 -8.05 13.38
CA PRO A 304 21.04 -7.76 14.05
C PRO A 304 20.95 -6.30 14.48
N HIS A 305 19.75 -5.72 14.37
CA HIS A 305 19.43 -4.34 14.81
C HIS A 305 20.29 -3.24 14.15
N THR A 306 20.93 -3.56 13.02
CA THR A 306 21.72 -2.58 12.27
C THR A 306 20.94 -2.09 11.06
N VAL A 307 20.68 -0.80 11.02
CA VAL A 307 19.95 -0.14 9.94
C VAL A 307 20.68 -0.29 8.60
N ASP A 308 19.93 -0.41 7.51
CA ASP A 308 20.44 -0.59 6.14
C ASP A 308 21.33 -1.82 5.96
N THR A 309 21.03 -2.87 6.71
CA THR A 309 21.64 -4.19 6.57
C THR A 309 20.58 -5.25 6.30
N LEU A 310 21.00 -6.45 5.94
CA LEU A 310 20.10 -7.55 5.63
C LEU A 310 19.35 -8.00 6.89
N GLN A 311 18.07 -7.72 6.92
CA GLN A 311 17.13 -8.17 7.94
C GLN A 311 16.05 -9.05 7.30
N GLY A 312 15.26 -9.75 8.13
CA GLY A 312 14.17 -10.56 7.60
C GLY A 312 13.38 -11.29 8.68
N LEU A 313 12.27 -11.85 8.23
CA LEU A 313 11.39 -12.72 9.00
C LEU A 313 11.06 -13.95 8.15
N ALA A 314 10.69 -15.06 8.81
CA ALA A 314 10.34 -16.27 8.12
C ALA A 314 9.17 -16.98 8.81
N SER A 315 8.43 -17.77 8.03
CA SER A 315 7.37 -18.63 8.57
C SER A 315 7.47 -20.04 7.99
N LEU A 316 6.98 -21.00 8.77
CA LEU A 316 6.79 -22.40 8.37
C LEU A 316 5.32 -22.77 8.54
N ASP A 317 4.70 -23.16 7.44
CA ASP A 317 3.37 -23.76 7.41
C ASP A 317 3.47 -25.21 6.94
N THR A 318 3.37 -26.13 7.88
CA THR A 318 3.45 -27.58 7.60
C THR A 318 2.23 -28.11 6.86
N GLY A 319 1.06 -27.50 7.05
CA GLY A 319 -0.19 -27.85 6.35
C GLY A 319 -0.11 -27.48 4.88
N ARG A 320 0.38 -26.30 4.57
CA ARG A 320 0.65 -25.85 3.18
C ARG A 320 1.92 -26.45 2.61
N ARG A 321 2.78 -27.00 3.45
CA ARG A 321 4.12 -27.50 3.11
C ARG A 321 4.95 -26.41 2.45
N GLN A 322 4.95 -25.22 3.07
CA GLN A 322 5.66 -24.03 2.61
C GLN A 322 6.48 -23.43 3.74
N ALA A 323 7.72 -23.02 3.42
CA ALA A 323 8.44 -22.06 4.24
C ALA A 323 8.66 -20.80 3.41
N GLN A 324 8.40 -19.65 4.00
CA GLN A 324 8.55 -18.37 3.35
C GLN A 324 9.52 -17.49 4.14
N VAL A 325 10.41 -16.79 3.43
CA VAL A 325 11.34 -15.83 4.01
C VAL A 325 11.14 -14.49 3.32
N LEU A 326 10.84 -13.46 4.07
CA LEU A 326 10.83 -12.06 3.61
C LEU A 326 12.11 -11.39 4.13
N LEU A 327 12.83 -10.71 3.26
CA LEU A 327 14.10 -10.09 3.60
C LEU A 327 14.35 -8.82 2.78
N GLY A 328 15.20 -7.92 3.29
CA GLY A 328 15.52 -6.65 2.62
C GLY A 328 16.50 -5.79 3.42
N GLY A 329 16.75 -4.57 2.95
CA GLY A 329 17.58 -3.57 3.63
C GLY A 329 19.07 -3.62 3.29
N ALA A 330 19.53 -4.53 2.42
CA ALA A 330 20.93 -4.66 2.05
C ALA A 330 21.19 -4.46 0.56
N THR A 331 22.44 -4.18 0.22
CA THR A 331 22.96 -4.11 -1.15
C THR A 331 24.00 -5.20 -1.39
N GLY A 332 24.08 -5.72 -2.60
CA GLY A 332 25.11 -6.69 -3.00
C GLY A 332 24.64 -8.13 -2.93
N ASP A 333 25.54 -9.04 -2.63
CA ASP A 333 25.29 -10.48 -2.64
C ASP A 333 25.09 -11.02 -1.22
N ALA A 334 24.18 -11.98 -1.07
CA ALA A 334 23.96 -12.67 0.20
C ALA A 334 23.56 -14.13 -0.05
N ASP A 335 23.86 -14.98 0.92
CA ASP A 335 23.33 -16.34 0.98
C ASP A 335 22.36 -16.45 2.15
N VAL A 336 21.18 -17.05 1.90
CA VAL A 336 20.22 -17.41 2.91
C VAL A 336 20.32 -18.91 3.17
N VAL A 337 20.75 -19.28 4.38
CA VAL A 337 20.88 -20.67 4.79
C VAL A 337 19.69 -21.04 5.65
N VAL A 338 18.85 -21.96 5.16
CA VAL A 338 17.69 -22.48 5.87
C VAL A 338 18.07 -23.82 6.51
N HIS A 339 18.10 -23.86 7.82
CA HIS A 339 18.45 -25.04 8.62
C HIS A 339 17.20 -25.84 9.03
N ASN A 340 17.43 -27.10 9.35
CA ASN A 340 16.42 -28.00 9.91
C ASN A 340 15.17 -28.13 9.01
N VAL A 341 15.39 -28.21 7.70
CA VAL A 341 14.30 -28.43 6.72
C VAL A 341 13.65 -29.79 6.99
N PRO A 342 12.38 -29.84 7.43
CA PRO A 342 11.76 -31.10 7.86
C PRO A 342 11.50 -32.01 6.65
N ALA A 343 12.12 -33.21 6.67
CA ALA A 343 12.10 -34.12 5.55
C ALA A 343 10.72 -34.80 5.31
N ASP A 344 9.91 -34.90 6.35
CA ASP A 344 8.52 -35.40 6.29
C ASP A 344 7.59 -34.39 5.60
N VAL A 345 7.89 -33.08 5.69
CA VAL A 345 7.13 -32.01 5.05
C VAL A 345 7.61 -31.78 3.62
N PHE A 346 8.92 -31.61 3.41
CA PHE A 346 9.49 -31.14 2.15
C PHE A 346 10.14 -32.25 1.32
N GLY A 347 10.44 -33.40 1.91
CA GLY A 347 11.24 -34.44 1.27
C GLY A 347 12.74 -34.08 1.24
N ARG A 348 13.48 -34.72 0.32
CA ARG A 348 14.93 -34.52 0.19
C ARG A 348 15.33 -33.45 -0.81
N THR A 349 14.35 -32.80 -1.43
CA THR A 349 14.57 -31.79 -2.46
C THR A 349 13.44 -30.81 -2.43
N VAL A 350 13.78 -29.53 -2.47
CA VAL A 350 12.84 -28.40 -2.46
C VAL A 350 12.94 -27.61 -3.77
N VAL A 351 11.90 -26.87 -4.08
CA VAL A 351 11.95 -25.77 -5.05
C VAL A 351 12.06 -24.48 -4.28
N ALA A 352 13.14 -23.74 -4.51
CA ALA A 352 13.32 -22.37 -4.01
C ALA A 352 12.92 -21.37 -5.09
N THR A 353 11.95 -20.54 -4.82
CA THR A 353 11.48 -19.47 -5.71
C THR A 353 11.77 -18.12 -5.05
N VAL A 354 12.45 -17.23 -5.78
CA VAL A 354 12.80 -15.87 -5.31
C VAL A 354 12.06 -14.84 -6.15
N ALA A 355 11.43 -13.88 -5.50
CA ALA A 355 10.79 -12.74 -6.14
C ALA A 355 11.24 -11.41 -5.47
N GLU A 356 11.14 -10.29 -6.19
CA GLU A 356 11.52 -8.96 -5.72
C GLU A 356 10.34 -8.00 -5.83
N ALA A 357 10.08 -7.24 -4.76
CA ALA A 357 9.26 -6.04 -4.75
C ALA A 357 10.20 -4.82 -4.66
N ALA A 358 10.40 -4.14 -5.78
CA ALA A 358 11.30 -3.01 -5.85
C ALA A 358 10.61 -1.73 -5.36
N TRP A 359 11.39 -0.79 -4.83
CA TRP A 359 10.89 0.56 -4.60
C TRP A 359 10.61 1.25 -5.94
N SER A 360 9.43 1.84 -6.04
CA SER A 360 8.94 2.53 -7.25
C SER A 360 8.58 4.00 -7.01
N GLY A 361 8.82 4.49 -5.79
CA GLY A 361 8.35 5.78 -5.31
C GLY A 361 7.03 5.67 -4.54
N TYR A 362 6.77 6.68 -3.73
CA TYR A 362 5.56 6.79 -2.90
C TYR A 362 4.28 6.85 -3.75
N GLU A 363 4.26 7.72 -4.78
CA GLU A 363 3.20 7.84 -5.80
C GLU A 363 3.54 7.06 -7.08
N GLY A 364 4.44 6.07 -7.00
CA GLY A 364 4.91 5.28 -8.13
C GLY A 364 4.26 3.90 -8.21
N PRO A 365 3.43 3.60 -9.23
CA PRO A 365 2.87 2.28 -9.45
C PRO A 365 3.96 1.20 -9.57
N HIS A 366 3.68 0.01 -9.01
CA HIS A 366 4.54 -1.15 -9.17
C HIS A 366 3.72 -2.35 -9.71
N PRO A 367 4.14 -2.98 -10.81
CA PRO A 367 3.48 -4.19 -11.29
C PRO A 367 3.61 -5.33 -10.29
N ALA A 368 2.84 -6.40 -10.48
CA ALA A 368 2.99 -7.60 -9.67
C ALA A 368 4.45 -8.10 -9.72
N PRO A 369 5.08 -8.37 -8.56
CA PRO A 369 6.47 -8.79 -8.49
C PRO A 369 6.74 -10.06 -9.29
N GLY A 370 7.70 -10.00 -10.19
CA GLY A 370 8.13 -11.12 -11.00
C GLY A 370 9.03 -12.07 -10.22
N VAL A 371 9.05 -13.33 -10.67
CA VAL A 371 10.01 -14.33 -10.15
C VAL A 371 11.37 -14.07 -10.77
N LEU A 372 12.39 -13.87 -9.92
CA LEU A 372 13.80 -13.69 -10.34
C LEU A 372 14.48 -15.04 -10.61
N THR A 373 14.33 -15.97 -9.67
CA THR A 373 14.93 -17.31 -9.79
C THR A 373 13.97 -18.38 -9.30
N ARG A 374 14.09 -19.55 -9.90
CA ARG A 374 13.39 -20.77 -9.46
C ARG A 374 14.31 -21.94 -9.64
N THR A 375 14.74 -22.53 -8.54
CA THR A 375 15.77 -23.57 -8.55
C THR A 375 15.35 -24.77 -7.71
N LYS A 376 15.61 -25.95 -8.24
CA LYS A 376 15.46 -27.22 -7.48
C LYS A 376 16.75 -27.47 -6.70
N VAL A 377 16.63 -27.49 -5.37
CA VAL A 377 17.76 -27.59 -4.44
C VAL A 377 17.64 -28.88 -3.63
N ARG A 378 18.73 -29.64 -3.54
CA ARG A 378 18.79 -30.80 -2.66
C ARG A 378 19.04 -30.36 -1.22
N VAL A 379 18.26 -30.88 -0.28
CA VAL A 379 18.52 -30.73 1.15
C VAL A 379 19.85 -31.46 1.47
N ALA A 380 20.77 -30.75 2.09
CA ALA A 380 22.07 -31.27 2.50
C ALA A 380 21.94 -32.34 3.59
N GLY A 381 23.00 -33.07 3.89
CA GLY A 381 23.01 -34.13 4.88
C GLY A 381 22.78 -33.63 6.31
N ASP A 382 23.05 -32.35 6.58
CA ASP A 382 22.78 -31.67 7.85
C ASP A 382 21.37 -31.05 7.90
N GLY A 383 20.53 -31.30 6.91
CA GLY A 383 19.16 -30.75 6.84
C GLY A 383 19.09 -29.28 6.36
N SER A 384 20.17 -28.76 5.77
CA SER A 384 20.19 -27.37 5.31
C SER A 384 19.91 -27.19 3.82
N VAL A 385 19.44 -26.00 3.46
CA VAL A 385 19.28 -25.52 2.09
C VAL A 385 19.86 -24.12 1.99
N THR A 386 20.74 -23.87 1.04
CA THR A 386 21.28 -22.54 0.76
C THR A 386 20.63 -21.94 -0.49
N VAL A 387 20.11 -20.73 -0.36
CA VAL A 387 19.54 -19.94 -1.46
C VAL A 387 20.43 -18.73 -1.71
N PRO A 388 21.20 -18.71 -2.81
CA PRO A 388 22.04 -17.57 -3.15
C PRO A 388 21.18 -16.43 -3.73
N LEU A 389 21.38 -15.22 -3.22
CA LEU A 389 20.83 -13.97 -3.73
C LEU A 389 21.95 -13.11 -4.28
N ARG A 390 21.77 -12.56 -5.45
CA ARG A 390 22.78 -11.76 -6.14
C ARG A 390 22.24 -10.40 -6.53
N GLY A 391 23.03 -9.36 -6.33
CA GLY A 391 22.68 -8.00 -6.70
C GLY A 391 21.48 -7.45 -5.93
N LEU A 392 21.40 -7.72 -4.63
CA LEU A 392 20.36 -7.15 -3.77
C LEU A 392 20.41 -5.63 -3.84
N ARG A 393 19.24 -5.01 -3.86
CA ARG A 393 19.04 -3.56 -3.79
C ARG A 393 18.46 -3.22 -2.41
N ARG A 394 19.10 -2.26 -1.70
CA ARG A 394 18.74 -1.89 -0.32
C ARG A 394 17.25 -1.56 -0.16
N MET A 395 16.69 -0.82 -1.11
CA MET A 395 15.30 -0.36 -1.05
C MET A 395 14.29 -1.43 -1.49
N SER A 396 14.73 -2.62 -1.90
CA SER A 396 13.85 -3.71 -2.33
C SER A 396 13.62 -4.73 -1.22
N ALA A 397 12.40 -5.27 -1.18
CA ALA A 397 12.09 -6.49 -0.43
C ALA A 397 12.17 -7.71 -1.34
N TYR A 398 12.61 -8.82 -0.79
CA TYR A 398 12.68 -10.10 -1.47
C TYR A 398 11.87 -11.14 -0.72
N ARG A 399 11.24 -12.04 -1.47
CA ARG A 399 10.55 -13.21 -0.91
C ARG A 399 11.17 -14.47 -1.45
N ILE A 400 11.58 -15.38 -0.54
CA ILE A 400 11.93 -16.77 -0.85
C ILE A 400 10.75 -17.65 -0.45
N VAL A 401 10.31 -18.52 -1.33
CA VAL A 401 9.33 -19.57 -1.03
C VAL A 401 9.99 -20.92 -1.27
N LEU A 402 10.01 -21.75 -0.23
CA LEU A 402 10.42 -23.14 -0.31
C LEU A 402 9.18 -24.03 -0.34
N THR A 403 9.13 -24.93 -1.32
CA THR A 403 8.07 -25.93 -1.47
C THR A 403 8.68 -27.30 -1.76
N PRO A 404 7.95 -28.40 -1.51
CA PRO A 404 8.40 -29.73 -1.96
C PRO A 404 8.65 -29.77 -3.47
N ALA A 405 9.71 -30.45 -3.88
CA ALA A 405 9.98 -30.62 -5.30
C ALA A 405 9.17 -31.78 -5.87
N GLY A 406 8.31 -31.48 -6.84
CA GLY A 406 7.63 -32.49 -7.65
C GLY A 406 8.57 -33.21 -8.64
N ARG A 407 8.01 -34.10 -9.44
CA ARG A 407 8.73 -34.75 -10.55
C ARG A 407 8.99 -33.73 -11.66
N GLY A 408 10.18 -33.65 -12.17
CA GLY A 408 10.60 -32.76 -13.26
C GLY A 408 11.38 -31.54 -12.80
N ILE A 409 11.81 -30.73 -13.75
CA ILE A 409 12.59 -29.51 -13.52
C ILE A 409 11.63 -28.34 -13.70
N PRO A 410 11.50 -27.42 -12.71
CA PRO A 410 10.72 -26.19 -12.88
C PRO A 410 11.25 -25.39 -14.07
N ALA A 411 10.35 -24.82 -14.87
CA ALA A 411 10.75 -23.91 -15.92
C ALA A 411 11.42 -22.68 -15.30
N PRO A 412 12.59 -22.25 -15.81
CA PRO A 412 13.21 -21.03 -15.32
C PRO A 412 12.31 -19.82 -15.62
N PRO A 413 12.25 -18.84 -14.71
CA PRO A 413 11.50 -17.63 -14.97
C PRO A 413 12.11 -16.85 -16.15
N ARG A 414 11.27 -16.19 -16.92
CA ARG A 414 11.72 -15.25 -17.94
C ARG A 414 11.98 -13.89 -17.29
N VAL A 415 13.22 -13.60 -16.97
CA VAL A 415 13.64 -12.29 -16.45
C VAL A 415 14.16 -11.48 -17.65
N PRO A 416 13.47 -10.40 -18.04
CA PRO A 416 14.00 -9.53 -19.10
C PRO A 416 15.26 -8.83 -18.61
N TRP A 417 16.14 -8.50 -19.54
CA TRP A 417 17.27 -7.64 -19.23
C TRP A 417 16.77 -6.32 -18.67
N SER A 418 17.39 -5.83 -17.59
CA SER A 418 17.11 -4.54 -16.97
C SER A 418 18.39 -3.92 -16.42
N ALA A 419 18.42 -2.59 -16.39
CA ALA A 419 19.46 -1.79 -15.76
C ALA A 419 18.90 -0.51 -15.18
N SER A 420 19.50 -0.03 -14.08
CA SER A 420 19.13 1.22 -13.41
C SER A 420 20.27 2.23 -13.52
N TYR A 421 19.90 3.50 -13.64
CA TYR A 421 20.84 4.61 -13.80
C TYR A 421 20.39 5.75 -12.87
N GLU A 422 21.22 6.08 -11.87
CA GLU A 422 20.92 7.15 -10.92
C GLU A 422 21.09 8.51 -11.57
N ALA A 423 20.22 9.45 -11.24
CA ALA A 423 20.25 10.79 -11.86
C ALA A 423 21.45 11.62 -11.41
N GLU A 424 21.89 11.43 -10.18
CA GLU A 424 23.08 12.11 -9.65
C GLU A 424 24.41 11.64 -10.26
N ASP A 425 24.43 10.46 -10.87
CA ASP A 425 25.61 9.93 -11.58
C ASP A 425 25.62 10.31 -13.08
N ALA A 426 24.55 10.95 -13.57
CA ALA A 426 24.44 11.45 -14.92
C ALA A 426 25.09 12.85 -15.08
N ALA A 427 25.23 13.30 -16.31
CA ALA A 427 25.72 14.66 -16.57
C ALA A 427 24.59 15.68 -16.35
N VAL A 428 24.66 16.45 -15.27
CA VAL A 428 23.67 17.44 -14.87
C VAL A 428 24.09 18.83 -15.38
N THR A 429 23.19 19.51 -16.10
CA THR A 429 23.35 20.91 -16.52
C THR A 429 22.26 21.74 -15.85
N ASP A 430 22.65 22.84 -15.20
CA ASP A 430 21.76 23.77 -14.50
C ASP A 430 20.75 23.03 -13.58
N GLY A 431 21.25 22.15 -12.73
CA GLY A 431 20.54 21.40 -11.71
C GLY A 431 21.43 21.17 -10.50
N GLN A 432 20.88 20.62 -9.43
CA GLN A 432 21.59 20.39 -8.17
C GLN A 432 21.36 18.97 -7.67
N VAL A 433 22.47 18.29 -7.32
CA VAL A 433 22.40 17.01 -6.59
C VAL A 433 22.10 17.31 -5.12
N ARG A 434 21.11 16.64 -4.56
CA ARG A 434 20.70 16.74 -3.15
C ARG A 434 20.76 15.38 -2.47
N THR A 435 21.09 15.41 -1.18
CA THR A 435 21.12 14.21 -0.33
C THR A 435 19.84 14.14 0.49
N HIS A 436 19.20 12.98 0.51
CA HIS A 436 17.97 12.69 1.24
C HIS A 436 18.00 11.27 1.80
N GLY A 437 17.20 11.01 2.85
CA GLY A 437 16.94 9.67 3.36
C GLY A 437 18.18 8.95 3.91
N THR A 438 19.12 9.70 4.48
CA THR A 438 20.24 9.11 5.23
C THR A 438 19.75 8.58 6.57
N VAL A 439 20.47 7.65 7.19
CA VAL A 439 20.11 7.07 8.51
C VAL A 439 19.95 8.12 9.60
N SER A 440 20.73 9.22 9.53
CA SER A 440 20.68 10.30 10.53
C SER A 440 19.65 11.40 10.23
N ASP A 441 18.88 11.27 9.15
CA ASP A 441 17.91 12.28 8.73
C ASP A 441 16.49 11.71 8.77
N ALA A 442 15.85 11.79 9.93
CA ALA A 442 14.48 11.30 10.14
C ALA A 442 13.44 12.05 9.28
N ASN A 443 13.72 13.29 8.92
CA ASN A 443 12.83 14.12 8.09
C ASN A 443 13.14 14.00 6.58
N GLY A 444 14.25 13.37 6.22
CA GLY A 444 14.61 13.10 4.83
C GLY A 444 13.66 12.09 4.21
N TYR A 445 13.26 12.34 2.99
CA TYR A 445 12.42 11.39 2.24
C TYR A 445 13.28 10.34 1.50
N ALA A 446 12.62 9.27 1.03
CA ALA A 446 13.27 8.21 0.29
C ALA A 446 13.80 8.71 -1.06
N ALA A 447 15.08 8.45 -1.32
CA ALA A 447 15.73 8.66 -2.62
C ALA A 447 16.65 7.48 -2.92
N SER A 448 16.70 7.03 -4.16
CA SER A 448 17.61 5.99 -4.61
C SER A 448 19.04 6.45 -4.41
N GLY A 449 19.95 5.58 -3.98
CA GLY A 449 21.32 6.01 -3.65
C GLY A 449 21.44 7.08 -2.56
N THR A 450 20.34 7.46 -1.89
CA THR A 450 20.23 8.59 -0.95
C THR A 450 20.44 9.98 -1.60
N ARG A 451 20.31 10.09 -2.91
CA ARG A 451 20.50 11.35 -3.64
C ARG A 451 19.50 11.45 -4.78
N ASN A 452 19.21 12.66 -5.22
CA ASN A 452 18.45 12.95 -6.43
C ASN A 452 18.95 14.25 -7.09
N VAL A 453 18.40 14.58 -8.23
CA VAL A 453 18.67 15.85 -8.95
C VAL A 453 17.45 16.75 -8.86
N GLU A 454 17.65 17.93 -8.30
CA GLU A 454 16.65 18.98 -8.12
C GLU A 454 17.04 20.29 -8.83
N SER A 455 16.19 21.32 -8.68
CA SER A 455 16.42 22.66 -9.25
C SER A 455 16.62 22.63 -10.77
N LEU A 456 15.88 21.77 -11.47
CA LEU A 456 15.85 21.69 -12.92
C LEU A 456 14.84 22.72 -13.49
N ASP A 457 15.02 24.01 -13.16
CA ASP A 457 14.07 25.10 -13.40
C ASP A 457 14.52 26.11 -14.45
N SER A 458 15.81 26.11 -14.82
CA SER A 458 16.35 26.94 -15.93
C SER A 458 15.91 26.41 -17.29
N PRO A 459 15.72 27.28 -18.30
CA PRO A 459 15.47 26.83 -19.68
C PRO A 459 16.53 25.91 -20.26
N THR A 460 17.73 25.93 -19.74
CA THR A 460 18.89 25.11 -20.14
C THR A 460 19.06 23.85 -19.29
N SER A 461 18.26 23.72 -18.24
CA SER A 461 18.33 22.55 -17.34
C SER A 461 18.08 21.23 -18.08
N ARG A 462 18.99 20.27 -17.90
CA ARG A 462 18.89 18.93 -18.43
C ARG A 462 19.73 17.93 -17.64
N VAL A 463 19.38 16.67 -17.80
CA VAL A 463 20.15 15.53 -17.30
C VAL A 463 20.40 14.57 -18.45
N ASP A 464 21.69 14.29 -18.74
CA ASP A 464 22.13 13.42 -19.82
C ASP A 464 22.60 12.08 -19.24
N PHE A 465 21.78 11.04 -19.39
CA PHE A 465 22.09 9.69 -18.91
C PHE A 465 22.83 8.90 -19.97
N THR A 466 24.02 8.40 -19.63
CA THR A 466 24.75 7.45 -20.48
C THR A 466 24.30 6.03 -20.13
N VAL A 467 23.56 5.41 -21.04
CA VAL A 467 23.00 4.07 -20.86
C VAL A 467 23.62 3.06 -21.82
N THR A 468 23.77 1.81 -21.40
CA THR A 468 24.28 0.73 -22.27
C THR A 468 23.26 -0.40 -22.36
N VAL A 469 22.83 -0.71 -23.57
CA VAL A 469 21.85 -1.76 -23.82
C VAL A 469 22.43 -2.90 -24.68
N PRO A 470 22.04 -4.18 -24.40
CA PRO A 470 22.68 -5.35 -25.01
C PRO A 470 22.26 -5.61 -26.47
N ALA A 471 21.11 -5.12 -26.89
CA ALA A 471 20.54 -5.42 -28.22
C ALA A 471 19.70 -4.24 -28.73
N ASP A 472 19.50 -4.20 -30.04
CA ASP A 472 18.52 -3.32 -30.68
C ASP A 472 17.11 -3.74 -30.22
N GLY A 473 16.25 -2.76 -29.92
CA GLY A 473 14.86 -3.08 -29.57
C GLY A 473 14.11 -1.96 -28.86
N VAL A 474 12.89 -2.31 -28.46
CA VAL A 474 12.04 -1.46 -27.64
C VAL A 474 12.31 -1.75 -26.18
N TYR A 475 12.48 -0.69 -25.41
CA TYR A 475 12.68 -0.75 -23.97
C TYR A 475 11.57 0.02 -23.26
N ASP A 476 11.09 -0.53 -22.16
CA ASP A 476 10.28 0.20 -21.21
C ASP A 476 11.23 0.99 -20.30
N LEU A 477 11.12 2.33 -20.34
CA LEU A 477 11.87 3.28 -19.54
C LEU A 477 10.96 3.78 -18.42
N ALA A 478 11.27 3.44 -17.17
CA ALA A 478 10.65 4.02 -16.02
C ALA A 478 11.51 5.18 -15.49
N ILE A 479 10.90 6.35 -15.32
CA ILE A 479 11.52 7.56 -14.78
C ILE A 479 10.95 7.78 -13.38
N LEU A 480 11.79 7.73 -12.35
CA LEU A 480 11.43 8.09 -10.99
C LEU A 480 11.66 9.59 -10.82
N TYR A 481 10.61 10.30 -10.36
CA TYR A 481 10.59 11.75 -10.32
C TYR A 481 9.79 12.29 -9.14
N GLY A 482 9.96 13.58 -8.82
CA GLY A 482 9.06 14.34 -7.94
C GLY A 482 8.50 15.55 -8.67
N ASN A 483 7.21 15.84 -8.47
CA ASN A 483 6.54 16.99 -9.08
C ASN A 483 5.60 17.68 -8.08
N ASP A 484 6.04 18.79 -7.52
CA ASP A 484 5.29 19.65 -6.59
C ASP A 484 4.78 20.95 -7.24
N SER A 485 4.75 21.02 -8.57
CA SER A 485 4.34 22.24 -9.30
C SER A 485 2.84 22.56 -9.20
N GLY A 486 2.05 21.71 -8.53
CA GLY A 486 0.59 21.87 -8.41
C GLY A 486 -0.18 21.48 -9.68
N GLY A 487 0.48 20.86 -10.65
CA GLY A 487 -0.12 20.35 -11.88
C GLY A 487 0.84 19.48 -12.67
N PRO A 488 0.46 19.03 -13.87
CA PRO A 488 1.34 18.26 -14.72
C PRO A 488 2.55 19.09 -15.15
N ALA A 489 3.76 18.53 -14.98
CA ALA A 489 5.00 19.05 -15.50
C ALA A 489 5.42 18.32 -16.77
N THR A 490 6.38 18.84 -17.53
CA THR A 490 6.89 18.17 -18.74
C THR A 490 8.41 18.24 -18.82
N GLN A 491 9.00 17.24 -19.48
CA GLN A 491 10.36 17.27 -20.01
C GLN A 491 10.38 16.81 -21.46
N ARG A 492 11.45 17.13 -22.15
CA ARG A 492 11.72 16.67 -23.52
C ARG A 492 12.76 15.56 -23.45
N LEU A 493 12.33 14.34 -23.77
CA LEU A 493 13.22 13.18 -23.85
C LEU A 493 13.74 13.03 -25.27
N SER A 494 15.06 13.01 -25.45
CA SER A 494 15.70 12.66 -26.70
C SER A 494 16.71 11.52 -26.54
N VAL A 495 16.97 10.79 -27.62
CA VAL A 495 17.96 9.72 -27.70
C VAL A 495 19.05 10.17 -28.67
N ASP A 496 20.31 10.18 -28.22
CA ASP A 496 21.50 10.55 -29.00
C ASP A 496 21.34 11.91 -29.73
N GLY A 497 20.64 12.86 -29.12
CA GLY A 497 20.36 14.17 -29.69
C GLY A 497 19.34 14.20 -30.84
N GLY A 498 18.60 13.10 -31.04
CA GLY A 498 17.50 13.03 -32.03
C GLY A 498 16.27 13.86 -31.64
N ASP A 499 15.19 13.73 -32.41
CA ASP A 499 13.95 14.47 -32.18
C ASP A 499 13.36 14.17 -30.81
N PRO A 500 13.07 15.20 -29.98
CA PRO A 500 12.58 14.99 -28.64
C PRO A 500 11.10 14.64 -28.60
N VAL A 501 10.71 13.74 -27.69
CA VAL A 501 9.33 13.47 -27.33
C VAL A 501 9.01 14.14 -25.99
N THR A 502 7.78 14.64 -25.83
CA THR A 502 7.34 15.25 -24.58
C THR A 502 6.92 14.16 -23.62
N VAL A 503 7.55 14.12 -22.45
CA VAL A 503 7.16 13.31 -21.31
C VAL A 503 6.34 14.18 -20.36
N VAL A 504 5.14 13.71 -19.99
CA VAL A 504 4.25 14.41 -19.07
C VAL A 504 4.30 13.69 -17.71
N TYR A 505 4.62 14.44 -16.68
CA TYR A 505 4.71 14.00 -15.30
C TYR A 505 3.50 14.49 -14.51
N PRO A 506 2.58 13.62 -14.08
CA PRO A 506 1.52 13.98 -13.16
C PRO A 506 2.09 14.62 -11.88
N SER A 507 1.27 15.42 -11.20
CA SER A 507 1.63 15.91 -9.87
C SER A 507 1.81 14.74 -8.90
N THR A 508 2.84 14.82 -8.06
CA THR A 508 3.01 13.93 -6.90
C THR A 508 2.56 14.62 -5.61
N GLN A 509 1.84 15.77 -5.72
CA GLN A 509 1.44 16.65 -4.64
C GLN A 509 2.64 17.34 -3.97
N ASN A 510 3.67 16.60 -3.66
CA ASN A 510 4.89 16.99 -2.95
C ASN A 510 6.09 16.37 -3.68
N ARG A 511 7.22 17.07 -3.78
CA ARG A 511 8.44 16.51 -4.43
C ARG A 511 9.02 15.32 -3.68
N SER A 512 8.78 15.22 -2.39
CA SER A 512 9.22 14.08 -1.56
C SER A 512 8.40 12.81 -1.82
N HIS A 513 7.24 12.92 -2.45
CA HIS A 513 6.47 11.77 -2.91
C HIS A 513 6.95 11.37 -4.30
N GLY A 514 7.93 10.48 -4.36
CA GLY A 514 8.45 9.98 -5.62
C GLY A 514 7.35 9.33 -6.45
N GLY A 515 7.20 9.80 -7.70
CA GLY A 515 6.33 9.20 -8.70
C GLY A 515 7.12 8.36 -9.70
N ARG A 516 6.40 7.59 -10.51
CA ARG A 516 6.97 6.80 -11.60
C ARG A 516 6.23 7.10 -12.90
N LYS A 517 7.01 7.42 -13.94
CA LYS A 517 6.51 7.60 -15.30
C LYS A 517 7.13 6.60 -16.26
N ASP A 518 6.30 5.76 -16.85
CA ASP A 518 6.74 4.78 -17.84
C ASP A 518 6.62 5.39 -19.26
N VAL A 519 7.68 5.22 -20.05
CA VAL A 519 7.79 5.66 -21.46
C VAL A 519 8.43 4.53 -22.27
N ARG A 520 8.06 4.38 -23.54
CA ARG A 520 8.71 3.44 -24.47
C ARG A 520 9.75 4.16 -25.30
N VAL A 521 10.94 3.57 -25.38
CA VAL A 521 12.04 4.09 -26.18
C VAL A 521 12.59 3.00 -27.09
N GLU A 522 12.93 3.35 -28.33
CA GLU A 522 13.69 2.49 -29.24
C GLU A 522 15.18 2.78 -29.05
N LEU A 523 15.97 1.78 -28.74
CA LEU A 523 17.40 1.89 -28.54
C LEU A 523 18.15 0.91 -29.42
N ARG A 524 19.28 1.34 -29.99
CA ARG A 524 20.24 0.44 -30.65
C ARG A 524 21.21 -0.10 -29.61
N ALA A 525 21.73 -1.29 -29.84
CA ALA A 525 22.76 -1.92 -29.00
C ALA A 525 23.97 -0.99 -28.78
N GLY A 526 24.58 -1.13 -27.64
CA GLY A 526 25.73 -0.32 -27.20
C GLY A 526 25.35 0.85 -26.33
N THR A 527 26.27 1.82 -26.23
CA THR A 527 26.10 2.99 -25.38
C THR A 527 25.26 4.06 -26.08
N ARG A 528 24.29 4.62 -25.37
CA ARG A 528 23.36 5.68 -25.85
C ARG A 528 23.29 6.79 -24.82
N VAL A 529 22.89 7.97 -25.23
CA VAL A 529 22.63 9.10 -24.35
C VAL A 529 21.12 9.39 -24.37
N LEU A 530 20.49 9.30 -23.19
CA LEU A 530 19.12 9.72 -22.97
C LEU A 530 19.15 11.09 -22.30
N THR A 531 18.66 12.12 -22.97
CA THR A 531 18.60 13.49 -22.46
C THR A 531 17.19 13.80 -22.00
N LEU A 532 17.02 14.18 -20.74
CA LEU A 532 15.82 14.76 -20.18
C LEU A 532 16.03 16.27 -19.99
N ALA A 533 15.53 17.08 -20.92
CA ALA A 533 15.62 18.54 -20.91
C ALA A 533 14.33 19.15 -20.38
N LYS A 534 14.42 20.27 -19.67
CA LYS A 534 13.29 21.02 -19.10
C LYS A 534 12.23 21.33 -20.17
N GLY A 535 10.98 21.11 -19.81
CA GLY A 535 9.79 21.59 -20.53
C GLY A 535 9.01 22.61 -19.71
N GLU A 536 7.71 22.34 -19.48
CA GLU A 536 6.85 23.14 -18.59
C GLU A 536 7.11 22.71 -17.14
N ALA A 537 7.21 23.63 -16.21
CA ALA A 537 7.50 23.43 -14.79
C ALA A 537 8.77 22.58 -14.49
N ALA A 538 9.23 22.62 -13.28
CA ALA A 538 10.38 21.83 -12.82
C ALA A 538 9.92 20.47 -12.26
N VAL A 539 10.78 19.48 -12.40
CA VAL A 539 10.66 18.17 -11.72
C VAL A 539 12.01 17.84 -11.07
N SER A 540 11.99 17.07 -9.99
CA SER A 540 13.19 16.37 -9.54
C SER A 540 13.30 15.02 -10.24
N LEU A 541 14.53 14.55 -10.45
CA LEU A 541 14.81 13.24 -11.04
C LEU A 541 15.64 12.42 -10.06
N ASP A 542 15.23 11.18 -9.87
CA ASP A 542 15.89 10.24 -8.97
C ASP A 542 16.63 9.16 -9.77
N ARG A 543 15.91 8.35 -10.56
CA ARG A 543 16.48 7.21 -11.25
C ARG A 543 15.76 6.90 -12.55
N LEU A 544 16.50 6.33 -13.52
CA LEU A 544 15.95 5.67 -14.69
C LEU A 544 16.09 4.16 -14.55
N ASP A 545 15.01 3.41 -14.79
CA ASP A 545 15.06 1.95 -14.92
C ASP A 545 14.72 1.58 -16.37
N LEU A 546 15.64 0.91 -17.07
CA LEU A 546 15.44 0.38 -18.42
C LEU A 546 15.17 -1.11 -18.36
N THR A 547 14.13 -1.57 -19.05
CA THR A 547 13.80 -2.99 -19.15
C THR A 547 13.56 -3.37 -20.61
N ALA A 548 14.23 -4.41 -21.08
CA ALA A 548 14.04 -4.90 -22.44
C ALA A 548 12.63 -5.47 -22.61
N ARG A 549 11.92 -5.03 -23.64
CA ARG A 549 10.54 -5.48 -23.91
C ARG A 549 10.54 -6.71 -24.82
N ALA A 550 10.08 -7.83 -24.26
CA ALA A 550 9.92 -9.09 -25.00
C ALA A 550 8.42 -9.44 -25.13
N GLY A 551 7.77 -8.88 -26.13
CA GLY A 551 6.34 -9.15 -26.39
C GLY A 551 5.37 -8.40 -25.48
N ALA A 552 4.12 -8.88 -25.40
CA ALA A 552 3.13 -8.33 -24.49
C ALA A 552 3.46 -8.70 -23.04
N PRO A 553 3.25 -7.79 -22.08
CA PRO A 553 3.43 -8.11 -20.67
C PRO A 553 2.60 -9.34 -20.26
N SER A 554 3.18 -10.19 -19.44
CA SER A 554 2.47 -11.34 -18.88
C SER A 554 2.91 -11.59 -17.45
N ALA A 555 1.96 -11.96 -16.60
CA ALA A 555 2.19 -12.33 -15.21
C ALA A 555 1.58 -13.70 -14.92
N VAL A 556 2.23 -14.47 -14.06
CA VAL A 556 1.77 -15.78 -13.60
C VAL A 556 1.49 -15.69 -12.11
N TYR A 557 0.26 -15.97 -11.74
CA TYR A 557 -0.21 -16.00 -10.35
C TYR A 557 -0.36 -17.45 -9.92
N GLU A 558 0.56 -17.91 -9.06
CA GLU A 558 0.60 -19.28 -8.58
C GLU A 558 -0.54 -19.57 -7.60
N ALA A 559 -1.31 -20.63 -7.82
CA ALA A 559 -2.45 -20.97 -6.98
C ALA A 559 -2.06 -21.32 -5.54
N THR A 560 -0.90 -21.93 -5.35
CA THR A 560 -0.37 -22.25 -4.02
C THR A 560 0.02 -21.02 -3.19
N LEU A 561 0.08 -19.84 -3.80
CA LEU A 561 0.36 -18.54 -3.17
C LEU A 561 -0.87 -17.63 -3.13
N ALA A 562 -2.01 -18.07 -3.67
CA ALA A 562 -3.28 -17.37 -3.56
C ALA A 562 -3.83 -17.46 -2.12
N ASP A 563 -4.74 -16.54 -1.77
CA ASP A 563 -5.46 -16.64 -0.50
C ASP A 563 -6.50 -17.77 -0.58
N PRO A 564 -6.35 -18.85 0.19
CA PRO A 564 -7.33 -19.92 0.18
C PRO A 564 -8.55 -19.55 1.02
N GLY A 565 -9.68 -20.14 0.67
CA GLY A 565 -10.86 -20.17 1.53
C GLY A 565 -11.48 -21.56 1.47
N GLY A 566 -12.11 -21.99 2.55
CA GLY A 566 -12.44 -23.39 2.76
C GLY A 566 -11.24 -24.17 3.30
N ASP A 567 -11.09 -25.41 2.85
CA ASP A 567 -10.00 -26.32 3.27
C ASP A 567 -9.35 -27.01 2.07
N PRO A 568 -8.82 -26.24 1.08
CA PRO A 568 -8.18 -26.82 -0.08
C PRO A 568 -6.85 -27.47 0.27
N SER A 569 -6.52 -28.58 -0.42
CA SER A 569 -5.24 -29.26 -0.22
C SER A 569 -4.17 -28.82 -1.21
N TYR A 570 -2.89 -29.06 -0.86
CA TYR A 570 -1.73 -28.66 -1.65
C TYR A 570 -1.06 -29.88 -2.29
N ASP A 571 -1.02 -29.94 -3.63
CA ASP A 571 -0.36 -31.02 -4.38
C ASP A 571 0.91 -30.51 -5.07
N TYR A 572 2.06 -31.01 -4.60
CA TYR A 572 3.38 -30.73 -5.19
C TYR A 572 3.91 -31.88 -6.02
N SER A 573 3.15 -32.98 -6.21
CA SER A 573 3.61 -34.16 -6.94
C SER A 573 3.71 -33.93 -8.44
N SER A 574 2.93 -33.00 -8.99
CA SER A 574 2.89 -32.74 -10.43
C SER A 574 4.16 -32.04 -10.92
N SER A 575 4.69 -32.47 -12.06
CA SER A 575 5.85 -31.88 -12.73
C SER A 575 5.46 -30.83 -13.80
N ALA A 576 4.17 -30.65 -14.07
CA ALA A 576 3.73 -29.77 -15.14
C ALA A 576 3.65 -28.32 -14.64
N GLY A 577 4.07 -27.34 -15.47
CA GLY A 577 3.99 -25.92 -15.21
C GLY A 577 5.21 -25.36 -14.49
N THR A 578 4.98 -24.39 -13.61
CA THR A 578 6.03 -23.64 -12.91
C THR A 578 6.81 -24.46 -11.88
N GLY A 579 6.30 -25.63 -11.48
CA GLY A 579 6.90 -26.49 -10.45
C GLY A 579 6.60 -26.06 -9.02
N THR A 580 5.70 -25.10 -8.80
CA THR A 580 5.30 -24.61 -7.48
C THR A 580 4.08 -25.38 -6.92
N GLY A 581 3.60 -26.41 -7.60
CA GLY A 581 2.48 -27.24 -7.18
C GLY A 581 1.11 -26.77 -7.71
N ALA A 582 0.08 -27.32 -7.11
CA ALA A 582 -1.30 -26.96 -7.37
C ALA A 582 -2.09 -26.84 -6.06
N LEU A 583 -3.08 -25.98 -6.05
CA LEU A 583 -4.11 -25.94 -5.03
C LEU A 583 -5.28 -26.81 -5.52
N VAL A 584 -5.61 -27.84 -4.77
CA VAL A 584 -6.70 -28.76 -5.08
C VAL A 584 -7.97 -28.23 -4.41
N LEU A 585 -8.87 -27.70 -5.24
CA LEU A 585 -10.15 -27.15 -4.83
C LEU A 585 -11.22 -28.24 -4.85
N GLY A 586 -11.95 -28.40 -3.76
CA GLY A 586 -13.19 -29.17 -3.64
C GLY A 586 -14.42 -28.26 -3.62
N GLU A 587 -15.59 -28.86 -3.36
CA GLU A 587 -16.84 -28.11 -3.21
C GLU A 587 -16.76 -27.16 -2.00
N GLY A 588 -17.03 -25.87 -2.21
CA GLY A 588 -16.91 -24.82 -1.19
C GLY A 588 -15.53 -24.20 -1.04
N ASP A 589 -14.51 -24.78 -1.65
CA ASP A 589 -13.16 -24.21 -1.64
C ASP A 589 -13.01 -23.07 -2.65
N ARG A 590 -12.08 -22.15 -2.35
CA ARG A 590 -11.73 -21.06 -3.27
C ARG A 590 -10.26 -20.66 -3.18
N ALA A 591 -9.78 -20.08 -4.26
CA ALA A 591 -8.50 -19.40 -4.35
C ALA A 591 -8.71 -17.96 -4.78
N VAL A 592 -8.22 -16.98 -4.02
CA VAL A 592 -8.34 -15.55 -4.35
C VAL A 592 -6.99 -15.02 -4.80
N PHE A 593 -6.96 -14.47 -6.02
CA PHE A 593 -5.77 -13.93 -6.65
C PHE A 593 -5.85 -12.40 -6.69
N ASP A 594 -4.72 -11.75 -6.41
CA ASP A 594 -4.53 -10.32 -6.56
C ASP A 594 -3.86 -10.05 -7.90
N VAL A 595 -4.68 -9.76 -8.91
CA VAL A 595 -4.28 -9.61 -10.32
C VAL A 595 -4.05 -8.14 -10.64
N TYR A 596 -2.81 -7.78 -10.95
CA TYR A 596 -2.46 -6.41 -11.34
C TYR A 596 -2.71 -6.16 -12.82
N ALA A 597 -3.35 -5.04 -13.13
CA ALA A 597 -3.50 -4.50 -14.48
C ALA A 597 -2.83 -3.12 -14.57
N PRO A 598 -1.94 -2.86 -15.53
CA PRO A 598 -1.23 -1.58 -15.63
C PRO A 598 -2.16 -0.42 -16.04
N ARG A 599 -3.30 -0.70 -16.65
CA ARG A 599 -4.37 0.23 -17.00
C ARG A 599 -5.71 -0.48 -17.07
N ASP A 600 -6.78 0.28 -17.13
CA ASP A 600 -8.11 -0.24 -17.42
C ASP A 600 -8.16 -0.84 -18.84
N GLY A 601 -8.96 -1.91 -19.03
CA GLY A 601 -9.15 -2.51 -20.34
C GLY A 601 -9.19 -4.03 -20.36
N ARG A 602 -9.09 -4.62 -21.54
CA ARG A 602 -9.21 -6.07 -21.74
C ARG A 602 -7.87 -6.78 -21.69
N PHE A 603 -7.87 -7.85 -20.90
CA PHE A 603 -6.71 -8.75 -20.72
C PHE A 603 -7.10 -10.17 -21.08
N THR A 604 -6.10 -10.95 -21.48
CA THR A 604 -6.25 -12.39 -21.66
C THR A 604 -5.90 -13.10 -20.37
N VAL A 605 -6.82 -13.94 -19.87
CA VAL A 605 -6.63 -14.75 -18.66
C VAL A 605 -6.74 -16.23 -19.03
N VAL A 606 -5.77 -17.03 -18.59
CA VAL A 606 -5.73 -18.48 -18.81
C VAL A 606 -5.61 -19.19 -17.47
N ALA A 607 -6.58 -20.04 -17.15
CA ALA A 607 -6.48 -20.90 -15.96
C ALA A 607 -5.72 -22.19 -16.32
N ARG A 608 -4.66 -22.48 -15.58
CA ARG A 608 -3.93 -23.75 -15.66
C ARG A 608 -4.46 -24.69 -14.58
N ALA A 609 -5.44 -25.48 -14.93
CA ALA A 609 -6.14 -26.38 -14.01
C ALA A 609 -6.31 -27.77 -14.62
N SER A 610 -6.68 -28.77 -13.81
CA SER A 610 -7.00 -30.14 -14.27
C SER A 610 -8.43 -30.29 -14.80
N ALA A 611 -9.34 -29.40 -14.40
CA ALA A 611 -10.75 -29.36 -14.81
C ALA A 611 -11.20 -27.90 -14.92
N GLU A 612 -12.45 -27.68 -15.34
CA GLU A 612 -13.05 -26.34 -15.39
C GLU A 612 -13.06 -25.69 -14.00
N VAL A 613 -12.83 -24.39 -13.96
CA VAL A 613 -12.93 -23.55 -12.76
C VAL A 613 -13.82 -22.35 -13.05
N GLU A 614 -14.56 -21.91 -12.06
CA GLU A 614 -15.35 -20.68 -12.14
C GLU A 614 -14.47 -19.52 -11.64
N LEU A 615 -14.35 -18.48 -12.46
CA LEU A 615 -13.66 -17.24 -12.09
C LEU A 615 -14.68 -16.14 -11.82
N ALA A 616 -14.68 -15.62 -10.60
CA ALA A 616 -15.52 -14.49 -10.20
C ALA A 616 -14.68 -13.20 -10.13
N LEU A 617 -15.18 -12.11 -10.73
CA LEU A 617 -14.57 -10.79 -10.77
C LEU A 617 -15.66 -9.73 -10.88
N HIS A 618 -15.62 -8.68 -10.07
CA HIS A 618 -16.56 -7.55 -10.07
C HIS A 618 -18.05 -7.94 -10.04
N GLY A 619 -18.36 -9.10 -9.41
CA GLY A 619 -19.72 -9.61 -9.33
C GLY A 619 -20.19 -10.45 -10.53
N GLU A 620 -19.34 -10.67 -11.53
CA GLU A 620 -19.57 -11.62 -12.63
C GLU A 620 -18.80 -12.91 -12.38
N THR A 621 -19.37 -14.02 -12.90
CA THR A 621 -18.72 -15.34 -12.87
C THR A 621 -18.64 -15.91 -14.28
N VAL A 622 -17.52 -16.54 -14.61
CA VAL A 622 -17.27 -17.16 -15.90
C VAL A 622 -16.56 -18.50 -15.74
N THR A 623 -17.01 -19.48 -16.51
CA THR A 623 -16.32 -20.79 -16.56
C THR A 623 -15.04 -20.70 -17.39
N ALA A 624 -13.92 -20.95 -16.74
CA ALA A 624 -12.60 -21.05 -17.37
C ALA A 624 -12.25 -22.51 -17.66
N ARG A 625 -12.19 -22.86 -18.95
CA ARG A 625 -11.71 -24.18 -19.39
C ARG A 625 -10.20 -24.26 -19.31
N PRO A 626 -9.64 -25.39 -18.87
CA PRO A 626 -8.19 -25.56 -18.75
C PRO A 626 -7.43 -25.14 -20.01
N GLY A 627 -6.49 -24.21 -19.84
CA GLY A 627 -5.63 -23.73 -20.92
C GLY A 627 -6.32 -22.88 -22.00
N THR A 628 -7.63 -22.63 -21.90
CA THR A 628 -8.37 -21.81 -22.86
C THR A 628 -8.31 -20.34 -22.49
N PRO A 629 -7.89 -19.43 -23.42
CA PRO A 629 -7.88 -18.00 -23.16
C PRO A 629 -9.28 -17.44 -22.96
N LEU A 630 -9.46 -16.65 -21.89
CA LEU A 630 -10.61 -15.83 -21.64
C LEU A 630 -10.25 -14.35 -21.79
N ARG A 631 -11.21 -13.52 -22.20
CA ARG A 631 -11.07 -12.06 -22.22
C ARG A 631 -11.81 -11.45 -21.04
N LEU A 632 -11.08 -10.85 -20.08
CA LEU A 632 -11.68 -10.16 -18.94
C LEU A 632 -11.36 -8.67 -19.01
N CYS A 633 -12.32 -7.84 -18.65
CA CYS A 633 -12.11 -6.41 -18.45
C CYS A 633 -11.64 -6.18 -17.01
N LEU A 634 -10.41 -5.67 -16.85
CA LEU A 634 -9.78 -5.39 -15.56
C LEU A 634 -9.69 -3.88 -15.33
N ALA A 635 -9.82 -3.48 -14.07
CA ALA A 635 -9.54 -2.12 -13.64
C ALA A 635 -8.02 -1.88 -13.50
N ALA A 636 -7.56 -0.66 -13.72
CA ALA A 636 -6.18 -0.27 -13.40
C ALA A 636 -5.85 -0.58 -11.94
N GLY A 637 -4.67 -1.14 -11.68
CA GLY A 637 -4.23 -1.55 -10.36
C GLY A 637 -4.61 -2.98 -9.99
N ASN A 638 -4.97 -3.22 -8.74
CA ASN A 638 -5.28 -4.55 -8.24
C ASN A 638 -6.73 -4.98 -8.52
N ASN A 639 -6.90 -6.23 -8.97
CA ASN A 639 -8.19 -6.87 -9.20
C ASN A 639 -8.23 -8.19 -8.43
N ARG A 640 -9.24 -8.40 -7.61
CA ARG A 640 -9.42 -9.65 -6.88
C ARG A 640 -10.22 -10.64 -7.72
N VAL A 641 -9.54 -11.69 -8.19
CA VAL A 641 -10.15 -12.78 -8.96
C VAL A 641 -10.29 -14.00 -8.07
N THR A 642 -11.51 -14.44 -7.85
CA THR A 642 -11.80 -15.66 -7.06
C THR A 642 -12.01 -16.84 -7.99
N ALA A 643 -11.26 -17.90 -7.78
CA ALA A 643 -11.44 -19.18 -8.47
C ALA A 643 -12.09 -20.20 -7.54
N THR A 644 -13.13 -20.89 -8.03
CA THR A 644 -13.83 -22.00 -7.35
C THR A 644 -13.99 -23.18 -8.30
N ALA A 645 -14.15 -24.38 -7.75
CA ALA A 645 -14.43 -25.58 -8.53
C ALA A 645 -15.13 -26.63 -7.66
N GLY A 646 -15.90 -27.53 -8.28
CA GLY A 646 -16.40 -28.73 -7.59
C GLY A 646 -15.28 -29.71 -7.26
N HIS A 647 -14.31 -29.89 -8.19
CA HIS A 647 -13.06 -30.62 -7.98
C HIS A 647 -12.05 -30.28 -9.09
N ALA A 648 -11.00 -29.53 -8.75
CA ALA A 648 -9.94 -29.21 -9.70
C ALA A 648 -8.59 -28.95 -9.00
N ALA A 649 -7.50 -29.42 -9.59
CA ALA A 649 -6.15 -29.01 -9.23
C ALA A 649 -5.77 -27.76 -10.04
N LEU A 650 -5.88 -26.60 -9.43
CA LEU A 650 -5.54 -25.30 -10.00
C LEU A 650 -4.06 -24.99 -9.75
N ARG A 651 -3.29 -24.70 -10.81
CA ARG A 651 -1.87 -24.39 -10.74
C ARG A 651 -1.60 -22.90 -10.75
N SER A 652 -2.19 -22.21 -11.71
CA SER A 652 -1.99 -20.76 -11.84
C SER A 652 -3.08 -20.10 -12.66
N LEU A 653 -3.18 -18.76 -12.50
CA LEU A 653 -3.76 -17.87 -13.50
C LEU A 653 -2.62 -17.17 -14.25
N GLU A 654 -2.65 -17.24 -15.58
CA GLU A 654 -1.73 -16.49 -16.45
C GLU A 654 -2.50 -15.31 -17.03
N VAL A 655 -2.01 -14.10 -16.81
CA VAL A 655 -2.64 -12.87 -17.29
C VAL A 655 -1.70 -12.18 -18.26
N SER A 656 -2.18 -11.85 -19.46
CA SER A 656 -1.36 -11.22 -20.49
C SER A 656 -2.10 -10.11 -21.21
N GLY A 657 -1.32 -9.17 -21.75
CA GLY A 657 -1.80 -7.98 -22.45
C GLY A 657 -1.44 -6.71 -21.70
N ASP A 658 -1.62 -5.59 -22.38
CA ASP A 658 -1.37 -4.26 -21.86
C ASP A 658 -2.66 -3.40 -21.79
N GLY A 659 -3.83 -4.06 -21.73
CA GLY A 659 -5.14 -3.42 -21.71
C GLY A 659 -5.60 -3.00 -23.10
N SER A 660 -6.26 -3.90 -23.82
CA SER A 660 -6.85 -3.61 -25.14
C SER A 660 -8.16 -2.83 -24.99
N ASP A 661 -8.39 -1.83 -25.84
CA ASP A 661 -9.66 -1.09 -25.90
C ASP A 661 -10.69 -1.81 -26.79
N ALA A 662 -10.36 -2.98 -27.34
CA ALA A 662 -11.27 -3.75 -28.20
C ALA A 662 -12.57 -4.12 -27.45
N GLY A 663 -13.70 -3.66 -27.95
CA GLY A 663 -15.03 -3.85 -27.33
C GLY A 663 -15.27 -3.03 -26.05
N VAL A 664 -14.46 -1.99 -25.82
CA VAL A 664 -14.69 -0.95 -24.82
C VAL A 664 -15.34 0.25 -25.53
N LEU A 665 -16.49 0.67 -25.04
CA LEU A 665 -17.20 1.86 -25.54
C LEU A 665 -16.63 3.09 -24.84
N SER A 666 -16.30 4.13 -25.59
CA SER A 666 -15.70 5.36 -25.03
C SER A 666 -16.55 6.58 -25.37
N HIS A 667 -16.90 7.38 -24.37
CA HIS A 667 -17.73 8.57 -24.50
C HIS A 667 -17.04 9.77 -23.87
N GLY A 668 -16.59 10.71 -24.67
CA GLY A 668 -15.93 11.93 -24.19
C GLY A 668 -16.92 12.94 -23.58
N ALA A 669 -16.45 13.83 -22.76
CA ALA A 669 -17.22 14.89 -22.10
C ALA A 669 -18.15 15.67 -23.06
N ALA A 670 -17.71 15.90 -24.32
CA ALA A 670 -18.45 16.64 -25.32
C ALA A 670 -19.73 15.92 -25.82
N THR A 671 -19.89 14.62 -25.53
CA THR A 671 -21.08 13.83 -25.90
C THR A 671 -22.15 13.81 -24.82
N ALA A 672 -21.87 14.35 -23.63
CA ALA A 672 -22.82 14.35 -22.52
C ALA A 672 -23.91 15.42 -22.70
N ALA A 673 -25.16 15.05 -22.39
CA ALA A 673 -26.24 16.00 -22.19
C ALA A 673 -26.08 16.62 -20.78
N LEU A 674 -26.03 17.95 -20.70
CA LEU A 674 -25.76 18.69 -19.47
C LEU A 674 -27.02 19.42 -19.00
N GLU A 675 -27.25 19.38 -17.69
CA GLU A 675 -28.37 20.08 -17.04
C GLU A 675 -27.89 20.82 -15.77
N GLY A 676 -28.66 21.79 -15.28
CA GLY A 676 -28.36 22.54 -14.06
C GLY A 676 -27.08 23.37 -14.19
N GLY A 677 -26.18 23.22 -13.22
CA GLY A 677 -24.90 23.93 -13.18
C GLY A 677 -23.78 23.35 -14.04
N ALA A 678 -24.02 22.17 -14.67
CA ALA A 678 -23.01 21.48 -15.44
C ALA A 678 -22.65 22.22 -16.73
N ARG A 679 -21.37 22.26 -17.09
CA ARG A 679 -20.88 22.91 -18.32
C ARG A 679 -19.67 22.19 -18.90
N LEU A 680 -19.58 22.21 -20.21
CA LEU A 680 -18.42 21.71 -20.96
C LEU A 680 -17.31 22.77 -20.98
N VAL A 681 -16.10 22.39 -20.63
CA VAL A 681 -14.92 23.27 -20.62
C VAL A 681 -13.80 22.62 -21.41
N ALA A 682 -13.15 23.40 -22.30
CA ALA A 682 -11.96 22.96 -23.00
C ALA A 682 -10.81 22.73 -22.02
N CYS A 683 -10.12 21.62 -22.13
CA CYS A 683 -8.97 21.26 -21.30
C CYS A 683 -8.00 20.40 -22.12
N ALA A 684 -6.90 20.99 -22.55
CA ALA A 684 -5.93 20.32 -23.42
C ALA A 684 -5.30 19.06 -22.81
N ARG A 685 -5.29 18.95 -21.48
CA ARG A 685 -4.78 17.77 -20.75
C ARG A 685 -5.85 16.70 -20.56
N ALA A 686 -7.13 17.03 -20.72
CA ALA A 686 -8.20 16.05 -20.56
C ALA A 686 -8.20 15.04 -21.71
N PRO A 687 -8.46 13.75 -21.43
CA PRO A 687 -8.74 12.78 -22.48
C PRO A 687 -9.90 13.25 -23.37
N GLY A 688 -9.63 13.52 -24.66
CA GLY A 688 -10.61 14.07 -25.60
C GLY A 688 -10.71 15.60 -25.61
N GLY A 689 -9.81 16.31 -24.93
CA GLY A 689 -9.66 17.79 -25.01
C GLY A 689 -10.72 18.60 -24.26
N HIS A 690 -11.65 17.95 -23.55
CA HIS A 690 -12.73 18.60 -22.82
C HIS A 690 -13.02 17.88 -21.49
N ARG A 691 -13.61 18.61 -20.56
CA ARG A 691 -14.18 18.07 -19.33
C ARG A 691 -15.52 18.73 -19.01
N VAL A 692 -16.40 18.00 -18.33
CA VAL A 692 -17.60 18.55 -17.69
C VAL A 692 -17.26 19.00 -16.29
N THR A 693 -17.62 20.22 -15.94
CA THR A 693 -17.46 20.80 -14.59
C THR A 693 -18.80 21.21 -14.03
N GLY A 694 -18.85 21.53 -12.71
CA GLY A 694 -20.07 22.03 -12.07
C GLY A 694 -21.14 20.95 -11.88
N LEU A 695 -20.70 19.70 -11.71
CA LEU A 695 -21.56 18.58 -11.38
C LEU A 695 -21.91 18.61 -9.88
N GLY A 696 -23.19 18.34 -9.54
CA GLY A 696 -23.72 18.43 -8.17
C GLY A 696 -23.75 19.86 -7.64
N GLY A 697 -23.67 20.00 -6.31
CA GLY A 697 -23.67 21.29 -5.61
C GLY A 697 -24.99 22.07 -5.73
N ASP A 698 -24.97 23.34 -5.33
CA ASP A 698 -26.16 24.21 -5.21
C ASP A 698 -26.98 24.35 -6.51
N ARG A 699 -26.37 24.12 -7.67
CA ARG A 699 -27.04 24.22 -8.97
C ARG A 699 -27.48 22.87 -9.53
N ALA A 700 -27.36 21.80 -8.75
CA ALA A 700 -27.76 20.43 -9.11
C ALA A 700 -27.28 20.03 -10.53
N GLY A 701 -26.01 20.30 -10.84
CA GLY A 701 -25.44 20.01 -12.15
C GLY A 701 -25.41 18.52 -12.43
N THR A 702 -25.87 18.11 -13.63
CA THR A 702 -25.81 16.71 -14.06
C THR A 702 -25.19 16.56 -15.45
N ALA A 703 -24.54 15.41 -15.68
CA ALA A 703 -24.05 15.00 -16.99
C ALA A 703 -24.60 13.60 -17.31
N ARG A 704 -25.31 13.47 -18.43
CA ARG A 704 -25.90 12.23 -18.90
C ARG A 704 -25.23 11.76 -20.18
N PHE A 705 -24.60 10.60 -20.12
CA PHE A 705 -24.02 9.91 -21.26
C PHE A 705 -24.98 8.86 -21.79
N THR A 706 -25.04 8.71 -23.11
CA THR A 706 -25.79 7.64 -23.77
C THR A 706 -24.80 6.56 -24.20
N VAL A 707 -25.04 5.34 -23.72
CA VAL A 707 -24.17 4.16 -23.96
C VAL A 707 -25.00 3.10 -24.67
N ASP A 708 -24.60 2.72 -25.87
CA ASP A 708 -25.26 1.63 -26.62
C ASP A 708 -24.50 0.32 -26.39
N ALA A 709 -24.98 -0.47 -25.43
CA ALA A 709 -24.34 -1.72 -25.03
C ALA A 709 -24.74 -2.87 -25.97
N PRO A 710 -23.78 -3.60 -26.57
CA PRO A 710 -24.08 -4.65 -27.56
C PRO A 710 -24.75 -5.86 -26.92
N ALA A 711 -24.65 -6.06 -25.61
CA ALA A 711 -25.24 -7.17 -24.89
C ALA A 711 -25.56 -6.76 -23.43
N PRO A 712 -26.55 -7.39 -22.78
CA PRO A 712 -26.85 -7.14 -21.39
C PRO A 712 -25.79 -7.78 -20.48
N GLY A 713 -25.75 -7.35 -19.22
CA GLY A 713 -24.92 -7.91 -18.13
C GLY A 713 -24.05 -6.90 -17.44
N ARG A 714 -23.12 -7.41 -16.64
CA ARG A 714 -22.22 -6.62 -15.82
C ARG A 714 -21.10 -6.00 -16.67
N HIS A 715 -20.92 -4.70 -16.54
CA HIS A 715 -19.91 -3.92 -17.25
C HIS A 715 -19.04 -3.18 -16.22
N LEU A 716 -17.80 -2.92 -16.59
CA LEU A 716 -16.91 -2.03 -15.86
C LEU A 716 -17.04 -0.64 -16.46
N LEU A 717 -17.60 0.29 -15.70
CA LEU A 717 -17.67 1.72 -16.03
C LEU A 717 -16.39 2.36 -15.47
N VAL A 718 -15.53 2.84 -16.35
CA VAL A 718 -14.30 3.56 -16.02
C VAL A 718 -14.54 5.05 -16.21
N VAL A 719 -14.43 5.82 -15.13
CA VAL A 719 -14.63 7.27 -15.12
C VAL A 719 -13.28 7.97 -15.10
N HIS A 720 -12.95 8.73 -16.15
CA HIS A 720 -11.79 9.60 -16.19
C HIS A 720 -12.15 10.94 -15.56
N TYR A 721 -11.61 11.23 -14.41
CA TYR A 721 -11.98 12.35 -13.56
C TYR A 721 -10.78 13.16 -13.08
N ALA A 722 -11.05 14.39 -12.67
CA ALA A 722 -10.09 15.24 -11.96
C ALA A 722 -10.78 16.15 -10.96
N HIS A 723 -10.13 16.40 -9.84
CA HIS A 723 -10.42 17.49 -8.92
C HIS A 723 -9.24 17.75 -7.98
N ASP A 724 -9.16 18.98 -7.47
CA ASP A 724 -8.12 19.43 -6.54
C ASP A 724 -8.74 20.11 -5.31
N ASP A 725 -9.90 19.64 -4.88
CA ASP A 725 -10.62 20.25 -3.77
C ASP A 725 -9.82 20.20 -2.48
N ARG A 726 -9.94 21.31 -1.75
CA ARG A 726 -9.32 21.49 -0.45
C ARG A 726 -10.34 22.02 0.54
N ARG A 727 -10.21 21.63 1.78
CA ARG A 727 -10.95 22.18 2.90
C ARG A 727 -9.95 22.59 3.96
N ASP A 728 -9.76 23.90 4.11
CA ASP A 728 -8.89 24.46 5.15
C ASP A 728 -9.37 23.99 6.53
N ASN A 729 -8.52 23.31 7.26
CA ASN A 729 -8.73 22.86 8.63
C ASN A 729 -7.83 23.61 9.62
N GLY A 730 -7.06 24.58 9.16
CA GLY A 730 -6.13 25.36 9.96
C GLY A 730 -4.88 24.61 10.42
N HIS A 731 -4.63 23.40 9.88
CA HIS A 731 -3.50 22.57 10.26
C HIS A 731 -2.25 22.91 9.44
N ALA A 732 -1.10 23.06 10.11
CA ALA A 732 0.17 23.44 9.46
C ALA A 732 0.87 22.28 8.73
N TYR A 733 0.61 21.05 9.12
CA TYR A 733 1.35 19.85 8.64
C TYR A 733 0.55 19.00 7.69
N ASN A 734 -0.78 18.88 7.90
CA ASN A 734 -1.64 18.05 7.10
C ASN A 734 -2.16 18.81 5.88
N THR A 735 -2.37 18.10 4.78
CA THR A 735 -2.94 18.74 3.60
C THR A 735 -4.43 18.95 3.74
N ASP A 736 -4.93 20.02 3.12
CA ASP A 736 -6.36 20.36 3.10
C ASP A 736 -7.16 19.55 2.06
N ILE A 737 -6.56 18.55 1.45
CA ILE A 737 -7.16 17.81 0.35
C ILE A 737 -8.31 16.93 0.83
N VAL A 738 -9.40 16.94 0.06
CA VAL A 738 -10.58 16.11 0.32
C VAL A 738 -10.97 15.31 -0.92
N SER A 739 -11.70 14.22 -0.70
CA SER A 739 -12.35 13.47 -1.76
C SER A 739 -13.65 14.17 -2.22
N ARG A 740 -14.14 13.82 -3.41
CA ARG A 740 -15.49 14.16 -3.88
C ARG A 740 -16.30 12.90 -4.08
N THR A 741 -17.61 13.03 -3.92
CA THR A 741 -18.56 11.94 -4.19
C THR A 741 -19.35 12.26 -5.45
N ALA A 742 -19.68 11.25 -6.23
CA ALA A 742 -20.69 11.33 -7.26
C ALA A 742 -21.75 10.25 -7.10
N GLU A 743 -22.99 10.60 -7.43
CA GLU A 743 -24.09 9.69 -7.61
C GLU A 743 -24.15 9.30 -9.09
N ILE A 744 -24.03 7.99 -9.36
CA ILE A 744 -24.01 7.42 -10.70
C ILE A 744 -25.33 6.65 -10.89
N THR A 745 -26.20 7.14 -11.77
CA THR A 745 -27.50 6.50 -12.06
C THR A 745 -27.46 5.87 -13.44
N VAL A 746 -27.78 4.60 -13.53
CA VAL A 746 -27.86 3.85 -14.79
C VAL A 746 -29.32 3.54 -15.10
N GLY A 747 -29.78 3.93 -16.31
CA GLY A 747 -31.12 3.62 -16.80
C GLY A 747 -32.27 4.08 -15.92
N GLY A 748 -32.06 5.09 -15.07
CA GLY A 748 -33.07 5.57 -14.11
C GLY A 748 -33.23 4.68 -12.86
N GLY A 749 -32.31 3.73 -12.63
CA GLY A 749 -32.25 2.91 -11.42
C GLY A 749 -31.83 3.70 -10.17
N ALA A 750 -31.63 3.00 -9.05
CA ALA A 750 -31.12 3.62 -7.83
C ALA A 750 -29.70 4.17 -8.05
N PRO A 751 -29.36 5.36 -7.53
CA PRO A 751 -28.02 5.91 -7.66
C PRO A 751 -27.00 5.07 -6.89
N LEU A 752 -25.87 4.81 -7.54
CA LEU A 752 -24.69 4.24 -6.94
C LEU A 752 -23.80 5.41 -6.47
N ARG A 753 -23.46 5.45 -5.21
CA ARG A 753 -22.55 6.47 -4.66
C ARG A 753 -21.10 5.98 -4.81
N ALA A 754 -20.26 6.78 -5.44
CA ALA A 754 -18.84 6.53 -5.63
C ALA A 754 -18.00 7.69 -5.08
N THR A 755 -16.95 7.37 -4.33
CA THR A 755 -16.00 8.35 -3.79
C THR A 755 -14.78 8.44 -4.69
N PHE A 756 -14.40 9.66 -5.05
CA PHE A 756 -13.31 9.99 -5.94
C PHE A 756 -12.21 10.69 -5.15
N LYS A 757 -11.05 10.06 -5.02
CA LYS A 757 -9.89 10.64 -4.36
C LYS A 757 -9.38 11.86 -5.12
N ASN A 758 -8.81 12.84 -4.41
CA ASN A 758 -8.19 14.02 -4.99
C ASN A 758 -7.07 13.66 -5.96
N THR A 759 -7.02 14.31 -7.12
CA THR A 759 -6.03 14.06 -8.18
C THR A 759 -4.84 15.01 -8.14
N TRP A 760 -4.71 15.77 -7.06
CA TRP A 760 -3.68 16.80 -6.82
C TRP A 760 -3.75 18.01 -7.76
N SER A 761 -4.46 17.91 -8.88
CA SER A 761 -4.65 18.96 -9.86
C SER A 761 -5.88 18.70 -10.71
N ARG A 762 -6.59 19.76 -11.12
CA ARG A 762 -7.68 19.67 -12.12
C ARG A 762 -7.19 19.34 -13.53
N HIS A 763 -5.90 19.24 -13.74
CA HIS A 763 -5.26 18.89 -14.99
C HIS A 763 -4.64 17.50 -15.01
N ASP A 764 -4.68 16.77 -13.87
CA ASP A 764 -4.31 15.37 -13.75
C ASP A 764 -5.58 14.50 -13.71
N PHE A 765 -5.73 13.64 -14.70
CA PHE A 765 -6.90 12.77 -14.83
C PHE A 765 -6.54 11.36 -14.36
N TRP A 766 -7.26 10.91 -13.34
CA TRP A 766 -7.19 9.53 -12.85
C TRP A 766 -8.42 8.76 -13.31
N THR A 767 -8.41 7.44 -13.13
CA THR A 767 -9.57 6.59 -13.41
C THR A 767 -10.13 5.98 -12.13
N LEU A 768 -11.45 5.88 -12.08
CA LEU A 768 -12.17 5.08 -11.10
C LEU A 768 -13.07 4.10 -11.87
N ALA A 769 -12.88 2.81 -11.62
CA ALA A 769 -13.65 1.75 -12.22
C ALA A 769 -14.79 1.30 -11.29
N VAL A 770 -16.01 1.31 -11.79
CA VAL A 770 -17.22 1.00 -11.04
C VAL A 770 -18.02 -0.07 -11.80
N PRO A 771 -18.33 -1.22 -11.20
CA PRO A 771 -19.18 -2.23 -11.83
C PRO A 771 -20.64 -1.76 -11.93
N VAL A 772 -21.22 -1.83 -13.13
CA VAL A 772 -22.61 -1.44 -13.42
C VAL A 772 -23.32 -2.49 -14.25
N ASP A 773 -24.64 -2.59 -14.12
CA ASP A 773 -25.47 -3.47 -14.95
C ASP A 773 -26.07 -2.67 -16.09
N LEU A 774 -25.87 -3.13 -17.34
CA LEU A 774 -26.46 -2.56 -18.53
C LEU A 774 -27.40 -3.56 -19.22
N VAL A 775 -28.45 -3.03 -19.86
CA VAL A 775 -29.29 -3.79 -20.79
C VAL A 775 -28.72 -3.70 -22.22
N ALA A 776 -29.10 -4.64 -23.08
CA ALA A 776 -28.74 -4.54 -24.49
C ALA A 776 -29.38 -3.31 -25.14
N GLY A 777 -28.63 -2.59 -26.00
CA GLY A 777 -29.09 -1.36 -26.63
C GLY A 777 -28.79 -0.12 -25.77
N VAL A 778 -29.62 0.89 -25.90
CA VAL A 778 -29.40 2.22 -25.34
C VAL A 778 -29.60 2.25 -23.82
N ASN A 779 -28.55 2.63 -23.10
CA ASN A 779 -28.54 2.92 -21.67
C ASN A 779 -28.19 4.39 -21.44
N THR A 780 -28.61 4.94 -20.32
CA THR A 780 -28.17 6.25 -19.86
C THR A 780 -27.32 6.08 -18.59
N VAL A 781 -26.19 6.79 -18.52
CA VAL A 781 -25.33 6.89 -17.34
C VAL A 781 -25.30 8.35 -16.93
N THR A 782 -25.92 8.69 -15.80
CA THR A 782 -26.04 10.07 -15.31
C THR A 782 -25.17 10.25 -14.07
N PHE A 783 -24.41 11.32 -14.06
CA PHE A 783 -23.58 11.76 -12.93
C PHE A 783 -24.16 13.02 -12.31
N GLY A 784 -24.24 13.05 -11.00
CA GLY A 784 -24.61 14.19 -10.18
C GLY A 784 -24.11 14.01 -8.76
N ASN A 785 -24.55 14.87 -7.85
CA ASN A 785 -24.40 14.70 -6.42
C ASN A 785 -25.35 15.62 -5.70
N THR A 786 -26.18 15.06 -4.83
CA THR A 786 -27.16 15.83 -4.04
C THR A 786 -26.54 16.48 -2.81
N ASP A 787 -25.43 15.95 -2.31
CA ASP A 787 -24.82 16.38 -1.05
C ASP A 787 -23.65 17.37 -1.24
N GLY A 788 -23.30 17.71 -2.48
CA GLY A 788 -22.19 18.62 -2.74
C GLY A 788 -21.64 18.54 -4.16
N PRO A 789 -20.46 19.11 -4.43
CA PRO A 789 -19.85 19.05 -5.75
C PRO A 789 -19.33 17.61 -6.06
N ALA A 790 -19.58 17.14 -7.28
CA ALA A 790 -18.96 15.95 -7.84
C ALA A 790 -17.65 16.30 -8.59
N PRO A 791 -16.77 15.33 -8.89
CA PRO A 791 -15.54 15.59 -9.65
C PRO A 791 -15.84 16.04 -11.09
N ASP A 792 -14.86 16.71 -11.70
CA ASP A 792 -14.89 16.99 -13.15
C ASP A 792 -14.73 15.67 -13.90
N ILE A 793 -15.49 15.47 -14.98
CA ILE A 793 -15.45 14.24 -15.80
C ILE A 793 -14.99 14.57 -17.21
N ALA A 794 -13.95 13.89 -17.68
CA ALA A 794 -13.41 14.06 -19.04
C ALA A 794 -13.95 13.01 -20.02
N ARG A 795 -14.14 11.78 -19.56
CA ARG A 795 -14.55 10.66 -20.37
C ARG A 795 -15.10 9.53 -19.50
N ILE A 796 -15.99 8.75 -20.05
CA ILE A 796 -16.34 7.44 -19.52
C ILE A 796 -15.99 6.36 -20.53
N GLU A 797 -15.58 5.21 -20.02
CA GLU A 797 -15.36 3.99 -20.81
C GLU A 797 -16.18 2.86 -20.21
N VAL A 798 -16.75 2.02 -21.08
CA VAL A 798 -17.62 0.93 -20.65
C VAL A 798 -17.20 -0.35 -21.34
N GLY A 799 -16.75 -1.32 -20.57
CA GLY A 799 -16.36 -2.63 -21.06
C GLY A 799 -17.11 -3.74 -20.37
N ARG A 800 -17.66 -4.71 -21.13
CA ARG A 800 -18.27 -5.89 -20.52
C ARG A 800 -17.21 -6.67 -19.74
N ILE A 801 -17.48 -7.07 -18.48
CA ILE A 801 -16.47 -7.73 -17.63
C ILE A 801 -16.02 -9.04 -18.26
N VAL A 802 -16.94 -9.85 -18.75
CA VAL A 802 -16.66 -11.08 -19.49
C VAL A 802 -17.00 -10.86 -20.95
N GLY A 803 -16.01 -10.97 -21.83
CA GLY A 803 -16.17 -10.72 -23.26
C GLY A 803 -15.88 -11.94 -24.14
#